data_0911070810029a68701a402d401e80c0
#
_entry.id   0911070810029a68701a402d401e80c0
#
_cell.length_a   1.000
_cell.length_b   1.000
_cell.length_c   1.000
_cell.angle_alpha   90.00
_cell.angle_beta   90.00
_cell.angle_gamma   90.00
#
_symmetry.space_group_name_H-M   'P 1'
#
loop_
_entity.id
_entity.type
_entity.pdbx_description
1 polymer ?
#
loop_
_entity_poly.entity_id
_entity_poly.type
_entity_poly.pdbx_seq_one_letter_code
_entity_poly.pdbx_strand_id
1 'polypeptide(L)'
;MSRVSKRVYEAKTAYPDRTKSEEKSFTEVSVPIKKLDTALLLLSSKEECVLLTVFSHITDFARRQDANVLELRAHRLLELLLEKDLFIDSPNIMIRRFALYLLTTLLDNVDMSSFEPEQTDQILELACRFYLMESDDFCIEYLTYILNVCLRDPQMAHGIVEASDFLDKFKLVFVNSENPDTVFNSIEALHRMLLVQSAEQMLDFTTQPDFPVDRIICEVTNEFQEIRKAALKTLKTLLADTGDDSVFEPLHRCFFVLEQLVKAFCENPRGSEAADIIDVLATALRSEKMTKLFFEQNLFDLVVEQVRGHMDLMPLEMRCTIISIFAETAQYEQFLPRMHKAEITDMFISCLMQNKPAPAAFVIQGLHRMSQYPEALRRIVAAYEEGAIRKLVTILMSPEVAIKVREQAAELIARLLVAAFRDTAAQLKEQDIAAVLTAVITQGQPTLSIDLILSLLTIVESLAQNEEYRTILGAYSSLTEQIAQLLMRSYAHSILVNNIFRCLCTLIDEAPVRETLLANYIVSSIKRALKSLSNLVKTSVTNFILQTTRFNEFIDAYIDRGILEVLLDFQKHAFCVSTWAPAIESILSKCPTMKFAIRNGLNFTDITAGKDFYVSRRKFEDFRSFQDILRNDCSPLDAVLVVNFDRPKPDATDVIDVPLRCMHTVSDSPGDQSWNYCKRPGDVRLPQYLEALNQTLAIHGLVENPERIRRSVDFDNVAKRSKLIAQAVFAVMNDNLKIVDLNSTEECSRNTVRCHLQDLRQVLHTNFIPLGMVRSGCQFERAVLFKGLADQIGLPCTLQRSVDGRMLYNEVPLPVEPEKDVHCDKKTLKFMPWRMLRPTHVVDLMYNVGDLYPMQSRQALQYLRLY
;
A
#
# COMPACT_ATOMS: atom_id res chain seq x y z
N MET A 1 -35.95 30.66 -31.59
CA MET A 1 -36.73 30.63 -30.33
C MET A 1 -36.46 29.32 -29.62
N SER A 2 -36.12 29.36 -28.32
CA SER A 2 -36.14 28.13 -27.54
C SER A 2 -37.53 27.49 -27.57
N ARG A 3 -37.65 26.18 -27.36
CA ARG A 3 -38.98 25.52 -27.36
C ARG A 3 -39.92 26.12 -26.30
N VAL A 4 -39.38 26.70 -25.22
CA VAL A 4 -40.14 27.40 -24.17
C VAL A 4 -40.68 28.70 -24.67
N SER A 5 -39.83 29.58 -25.19
CA SER A 5 -40.30 30.88 -25.71
C SER A 5 -41.29 30.71 -26.84
N LYS A 6 -41.21 29.63 -27.63
CA LYS A 6 -42.24 29.34 -28.66
C LYS A 6 -43.59 28.94 -28.05
N ARG A 7 -43.61 28.07 -27.01
CA ARG A 7 -44.82 27.63 -26.31
C ARG A 7 -45.43 28.75 -25.46
N VAL A 8 -44.62 29.47 -24.71
CA VAL A 8 -45.07 30.58 -23.88
C VAL A 8 -45.49 31.76 -24.76
N TYR A 9 -44.84 31.95 -25.89
CA TYR A 9 -45.25 32.93 -26.88
C TYR A 9 -46.61 32.58 -27.53
N GLU A 10 -46.84 31.31 -27.90
CA GLU A 10 -48.14 30.82 -28.36
C GLU A 10 -49.22 30.96 -27.27
N ALA A 11 -48.87 30.73 -25.97
CA ALA A 11 -49.76 30.99 -24.84
C ALA A 11 -49.96 32.46 -24.57
N LYS A 12 -48.96 33.34 -24.78
CA LYS A 12 -49.05 34.80 -24.64
C LYS A 12 -49.81 35.48 -25.81
N THR A 13 -49.78 34.89 -27.00
CA THR A 13 -50.67 35.31 -28.08
C THR A 13 -52.15 35.01 -27.81
N ALA A 14 -52.39 34.12 -26.81
CA ALA A 14 -53.68 33.92 -26.17
C ALA A 14 -53.99 34.90 -25.02
N TYR A 15 -53.05 35.83 -24.65
CA TYR A 15 -53.33 36.98 -23.81
C TYR A 15 -53.78 38.15 -24.71
N PRO A 16 -54.99 38.09 -25.21
CA PRO A 16 -55.41 39.02 -26.32
C PRO A 16 -55.76 40.40 -25.84
N ASP A 17 -55.91 40.55 -24.52
CA ASP A 17 -56.69 41.76 -24.12
C ASP A 17 -55.86 43.01 -23.81
N ARG A 18 -54.57 42.89 -23.42
CA ARG A 18 -53.77 44.10 -23.18
C ARG A 18 -53.22 44.72 -24.46
N THR A 19 -52.61 43.93 -25.31
CA THR A 19 -52.05 44.41 -26.59
C THR A 19 -53.15 44.87 -27.62
N LYS A 20 -54.25 44.16 -27.70
CA LYS A 20 -55.36 44.52 -28.61
C LYS A 20 -56.12 45.78 -28.19
N SER A 21 -56.18 46.07 -26.87
CA SER A 21 -56.78 47.34 -26.42
C SER A 21 -55.94 48.58 -26.71
N GLU A 22 -54.62 48.41 -26.56
CA GLU A 22 -53.61 49.44 -26.86
C GLU A 22 -53.42 49.56 -28.40
N GLU A 23 -53.39 48.47 -29.16
CA GLU A 23 -53.36 48.50 -30.62
C GLU A 23 -54.57 49.16 -31.23
N LYS A 24 -55.76 49.04 -30.62
CA LYS A 24 -56.99 49.73 -31.11
C LYS A 24 -56.98 51.25 -30.97
N SER A 25 -56.17 51.78 -30.05
CA SER A 25 -56.00 53.21 -29.85
C SER A 25 -55.07 53.88 -30.89
N PHE A 26 -54.28 53.09 -31.61
CA PHE A 26 -53.26 53.55 -32.58
C PHE A 26 -53.67 53.31 -34.08
N THR A 27 -54.83 52.76 -34.39
CA THR A 27 -55.19 52.26 -35.71
C THR A 27 -55.76 53.30 -36.69
N GLU A 28 -55.73 54.61 -36.42
CA GLU A 28 -56.39 55.62 -37.34
C GLU A 28 -55.54 56.11 -38.52
N VAL A 29 -54.24 55.64 -38.65
CA VAL A 29 -53.46 56.01 -39.84
C VAL A 29 -52.85 54.77 -40.49
N SER A 30 -53.60 53.96 -41.16
CA SER A 30 -53.10 52.86 -41.98
C SER A 30 -52.71 53.36 -43.40
N VAL A 31 -51.39 53.56 -43.58
CA VAL A 31 -50.78 53.63 -44.90
C VAL A 31 -50.51 52.16 -45.35
N PRO A 32 -51.15 51.70 -46.41
CA PRO A 32 -50.95 50.35 -46.90
C PRO A 32 -49.54 50.22 -47.50
N ILE A 33 -48.61 49.64 -46.77
CA ILE A 33 -47.27 49.39 -47.27
C ILE A 33 -47.30 48.14 -48.15
N LYS A 34 -47.08 48.32 -49.42
CA LYS A 34 -47.16 47.25 -50.43
C LYS A 34 -45.86 46.60 -50.78
N LYS A 35 -44.73 47.17 -50.34
CA LYS A 35 -43.39 46.66 -50.63
C LYS A 35 -42.52 46.76 -49.38
N LEU A 36 -41.80 45.72 -49.13
CA LEU A 36 -40.81 45.59 -47.96
C LEU A 36 -39.79 46.74 -48.01
N ASP A 37 -39.19 47.03 -49.17
CA ASP A 37 -38.20 48.11 -49.31
C ASP A 37 -38.76 49.49 -48.91
N THR A 38 -40.06 49.76 -49.22
CA THR A 38 -40.68 50.98 -48.76
C THR A 38 -40.94 51.05 -47.30
N ALA A 39 -41.27 49.90 -46.68
CA ALA A 39 -41.39 49.77 -45.21
C ALA A 39 -40.07 50.08 -44.54
N LEU A 40 -38.99 49.49 -45.03
CA LEU A 40 -37.66 49.69 -44.45
C LEU A 40 -37.16 51.14 -44.56
N LEU A 41 -37.37 51.80 -45.65
CA LEU A 41 -37.11 53.23 -45.83
C LEU A 41 -37.87 54.08 -44.80
N LEU A 42 -39.11 53.75 -44.50
CA LEU A 42 -40.01 54.52 -43.60
C LEU A 42 -39.57 54.34 -42.12
N LEU A 43 -38.73 53.36 -41.74
CA LEU A 43 -38.08 53.27 -40.41
C LEU A 43 -37.22 54.52 -40.13
N SER A 44 -36.87 55.32 -41.10
CA SER A 44 -36.12 56.58 -40.90
C SER A 44 -37.07 57.78 -40.63
N SER A 45 -38.39 57.54 -40.54
CA SER A 45 -39.36 58.55 -40.20
C SER A 45 -39.18 59.07 -38.77
N LYS A 46 -39.57 60.38 -38.59
CA LYS A 46 -39.58 60.96 -37.23
C LYS A 46 -41.00 60.94 -36.64
N GLU A 47 -41.99 60.51 -37.39
CA GLU A 47 -43.38 60.45 -36.96
C GLU A 47 -43.68 59.11 -36.30
N GLU A 48 -44.08 59.13 -35.02
CA GLU A 48 -44.39 57.93 -34.26
C GLU A 48 -45.47 57.02 -34.88
N CYS A 49 -46.53 57.62 -35.38
CA CYS A 49 -47.61 56.87 -35.99
C CYS A 49 -47.23 56.15 -37.31
N VAL A 50 -46.28 56.70 -38.06
CA VAL A 50 -45.66 56.05 -39.21
C VAL A 50 -44.76 54.87 -38.73
N LEU A 51 -43.92 55.10 -37.76
CA LEU A 51 -43.07 54.08 -37.23
C LEU A 51 -43.87 52.88 -36.67
N LEU A 52 -44.91 53.12 -35.88
CA LEU A 52 -45.76 52.07 -35.36
C LEU A 52 -46.42 51.23 -36.43
N THR A 53 -46.95 51.92 -37.49
CA THR A 53 -47.55 51.21 -38.63
C THR A 53 -46.53 50.34 -39.35
N VAL A 54 -45.34 50.86 -39.57
CA VAL A 54 -44.24 50.15 -40.25
C VAL A 54 -43.78 48.98 -39.43
N PHE A 55 -43.52 49.15 -38.14
CA PHE A 55 -43.11 48.07 -37.23
C PHE A 55 -44.20 46.99 -37.16
N SER A 56 -45.51 47.37 -37.09
CA SER A 56 -46.58 46.38 -37.08
C SER A 56 -46.55 45.53 -38.36
N HIS A 57 -46.38 46.18 -39.53
CA HIS A 57 -46.35 45.47 -40.81
C HIS A 57 -45.12 44.57 -40.97
N ILE A 58 -43.94 45.02 -40.56
CA ILE A 58 -42.68 44.19 -40.59
C ILE A 58 -42.84 43.03 -39.65
N THR A 59 -43.36 43.24 -38.44
CA THR A 59 -43.60 42.19 -37.45
C THR A 59 -44.59 41.15 -37.95
N ASP A 60 -45.69 41.57 -38.53
CA ASP A 60 -46.66 40.66 -39.16
C ASP A 60 -46.08 39.89 -40.34
N PHE A 61 -45.18 40.51 -41.10
CA PHE A 61 -44.48 39.87 -42.20
C PHE A 61 -43.56 38.83 -41.66
N ALA A 62 -42.73 39.12 -40.62
CA ALA A 62 -41.78 38.19 -39.94
C ALA A 62 -42.52 36.97 -39.35
N ARG A 63 -43.75 37.21 -38.77
CA ARG A 63 -44.50 36.13 -38.09
C ARG A 63 -45.11 35.11 -39.04
N ARG A 64 -45.29 35.42 -40.30
CA ARG A 64 -45.99 34.54 -41.26
C ARG A 64 -45.24 33.32 -41.65
N GLN A 65 -43.87 33.40 -41.85
CA GLN A 65 -43.05 32.34 -42.31
C GLN A 65 -41.61 32.63 -41.97
N ASP A 66 -40.82 31.59 -41.60
CA ASP A 66 -39.36 31.70 -41.29
C ASP A 66 -38.55 32.21 -42.51
N ALA A 67 -39.00 31.90 -43.73
CA ALA A 67 -38.44 32.46 -44.97
C ALA A 67 -38.46 33.99 -45.01
N ASN A 68 -39.54 34.64 -44.48
CA ASN A 68 -39.65 36.08 -44.40
C ASN A 68 -38.58 36.70 -43.48
N VAL A 69 -38.17 35.99 -42.41
CA VAL A 69 -37.09 36.43 -41.54
C VAL A 69 -35.75 36.42 -42.26
N LEU A 70 -35.51 35.45 -43.14
CA LEU A 70 -34.30 35.39 -43.97
C LEU A 70 -34.32 36.56 -45.02
N GLU A 71 -35.50 36.90 -45.57
CA GLU A 71 -35.68 38.04 -46.49
C GLU A 71 -35.40 39.37 -45.76
N LEU A 72 -35.89 39.53 -44.52
CA LEU A 72 -35.60 40.73 -43.70
C LEU A 72 -34.12 40.88 -43.39
N ARG A 73 -33.40 39.75 -43.12
CA ARG A 73 -31.96 39.74 -42.98
C ARG A 73 -31.25 40.17 -44.26
N ALA A 74 -31.65 39.62 -45.38
CA ALA A 74 -31.07 39.97 -46.69
C ALA A 74 -31.28 41.47 -47.04
N HIS A 75 -32.34 42.09 -46.55
CA HIS A 75 -32.62 43.53 -46.69
C HIS A 75 -31.96 44.39 -45.60
N ARG A 76 -31.00 43.87 -44.85
CA ARG A 76 -30.21 44.62 -43.86
C ARG A 76 -31.03 45.26 -42.73
N LEU A 77 -32.14 44.66 -42.34
CA LEU A 77 -32.99 45.21 -41.26
C LEU A 77 -32.16 45.25 -39.90
N LEU A 78 -31.27 44.30 -39.67
CA LEU A 78 -30.41 44.27 -38.48
C LEU A 78 -29.58 45.55 -38.39
N GLU A 79 -28.87 45.89 -39.45
CA GLU A 79 -28.01 47.09 -39.50
C GLU A 79 -28.84 48.38 -39.32
N LEU A 80 -30.04 48.46 -39.93
CA LEU A 80 -30.94 49.61 -39.75
C LEU A 80 -31.38 49.74 -38.27
N LEU A 81 -31.70 48.67 -37.60
CA LEU A 81 -32.06 48.70 -36.17
C LEU A 81 -30.86 49.11 -35.27
N LEU A 82 -29.64 48.65 -35.60
CA LEU A 82 -28.43 49.03 -34.89
C LEU A 82 -28.03 50.48 -35.13
N GLU A 83 -28.14 51.01 -36.38
CA GLU A 83 -27.92 52.40 -36.72
C GLU A 83 -28.87 53.38 -35.99
N LYS A 84 -30.06 52.94 -35.60
CA LYS A 84 -31.04 53.69 -34.81
C LYS A 84 -30.99 53.40 -33.32
N ASP A 85 -29.90 52.81 -32.83
CA ASP A 85 -29.73 52.39 -31.44
C ASP A 85 -30.96 51.67 -30.88
N LEU A 86 -31.54 50.77 -31.68
CA LEU A 86 -32.74 49.99 -31.31
C LEU A 86 -33.93 50.83 -30.86
N PHE A 87 -33.97 52.09 -31.24
CA PHE A 87 -35.00 53.05 -30.80
C PHE A 87 -35.14 53.22 -29.30
N ILE A 88 -33.98 53.12 -28.56
CA ILE A 88 -33.92 53.24 -27.09
C ILE A 88 -34.57 54.52 -26.59
N ASP A 89 -34.33 55.66 -27.27
CA ASP A 89 -34.80 56.96 -26.86
C ASP A 89 -36.27 57.24 -27.27
N SER A 90 -36.90 56.26 -27.89
CA SER A 90 -38.35 56.47 -28.27
C SER A 90 -39.20 56.54 -27.01
N PRO A 91 -39.97 57.61 -26.81
CA PRO A 91 -40.95 57.75 -25.76
C PRO A 91 -42.07 56.72 -25.82
N ASN A 92 -42.30 56.17 -27.03
CA ASN A 92 -43.33 55.20 -27.25
C ASN A 92 -42.88 53.78 -26.98
N ILE A 93 -43.46 53.19 -25.95
CA ILE A 93 -43.17 51.84 -25.49
C ILE A 93 -43.38 50.76 -26.57
N MET A 94 -44.36 50.95 -27.42
CA MET A 94 -44.68 50.00 -28.51
C MET A 94 -43.60 49.98 -29.58
N ILE A 95 -42.99 51.13 -29.90
CA ILE A 95 -41.83 51.16 -30.82
C ILE A 95 -40.71 50.40 -30.29
N ARG A 96 -40.34 50.56 -29.00
CA ARG A 96 -39.28 49.79 -28.31
C ARG A 96 -39.57 48.29 -28.30
N ARG A 97 -40.82 47.89 -27.98
CA ARG A 97 -41.21 46.46 -27.97
C ARG A 97 -41.09 45.89 -29.42
N PHE A 98 -41.55 46.56 -30.48
CA PHE A 98 -41.40 46.05 -31.83
C PHE A 98 -39.93 45.95 -32.26
N ALA A 99 -39.12 46.96 -31.99
CA ALA A 99 -37.69 46.93 -32.33
C ALA A 99 -36.97 45.76 -31.70
N LEU A 100 -37.20 45.56 -30.41
CA LEU A 100 -36.58 44.42 -29.67
C LEU A 100 -37.14 43.08 -30.12
N TYR A 101 -38.47 42.98 -30.38
CA TYR A 101 -39.08 41.77 -30.93
C TYR A 101 -38.47 41.41 -32.30
N LEU A 102 -38.30 42.36 -33.19
CA LEU A 102 -37.68 42.10 -34.48
C LEU A 102 -36.21 41.71 -34.34
N LEU A 103 -35.48 42.34 -33.44
CA LEU A 103 -34.10 41.93 -33.12
C LEU A 103 -34.03 40.49 -32.60
N THR A 104 -34.89 40.10 -31.68
CA THR A 104 -34.95 38.70 -31.20
C THR A 104 -35.24 37.73 -32.33
N THR A 105 -36.18 38.10 -33.24
CA THR A 105 -36.56 37.28 -34.38
C THR A 105 -35.41 37.16 -35.39
N LEU A 106 -34.68 38.24 -35.62
CA LEU A 106 -33.49 38.23 -36.50
C LEU A 106 -32.32 37.43 -35.91
N LEU A 107 -32.17 37.37 -34.59
CA LEU A 107 -31.11 36.61 -33.90
C LEU A 107 -31.49 35.16 -33.63
N ASP A 108 -32.77 34.79 -33.84
CA ASP A 108 -33.22 33.42 -33.58
C ASP A 108 -32.51 32.41 -34.51
N ASN A 109 -31.98 31.35 -33.94
CA ASN A 109 -31.26 30.27 -34.63
C ASN A 109 -30.02 30.71 -35.45
N VAL A 110 -29.44 31.88 -35.14
CA VAL A 110 -28.21 32.36 -35.78
C VAL A 110 -27.02 32.05 -34.87
N ASP A 111 -25.97 31.54 -35.46
CA ASP A 111 -24.69 31.42 -34.76
C ASP A 111 -24.03 32.81 -34.73
N MET A 112 -23.77 33.33 -33.53
CA MET A 112 -23.14 34.65 -33.36
C MET A 112 -21.79 34.75 -34.03
N SER A 113 -21.07 33.63 -34.21
CA SER A 113 -19.82 33.56 -34.95
C SER A 113 -19.96 33.92 -36.45
N SER A 114 -21.20 33.97 -36.95
CA SER A 114 -21.47 34.40 -38.34
C SER A 114 -21.51 35.90 -38.52
N PHE A 115 -21.53 36.67 -37.44
CA PHE A 115 -21.48 38.15 -37.49
C PHE A 115 -20.03 38.63 -37.37
N GLU A 116 -19.80 39.88 -37.87
CA GLU A 116 -18.51 40.51 -37.61
C GLU A 116 -18.41 40.86 -36.12
N PRO A 117 -17.19 40.73 -35.51
CA PRO A 117 -17.00 40.98 -34.08
C PRO A 117 -17.51 42.36 -33.63
N GLU A 118 -17.33 43.36 -34.44
CA GLU A 118 -17.82 44.74 -34.17
C GLU A 118 -19.34 44.83 -34.08
N GLN A 119 -20.06 44.04 -34.86
CA GLN A 119 -21.54 43.99 -34.81
C GLN A 119 -22.03 43.27 -33.56
N THR A 120 -21.36 42.19 -33.18
CA THR A 120 -21.72 41.45 -31.97
C THR A 120 -21.46 42.27 -30.71
N ASP A 121 -20.34 42.96 -30.62
CA ASP A 121 -20.04 43.88 -29.52
C ASP A 121 -21.09 45.05 -29.48
N GLN A 122 -21.44 45.59 -30.61
CA GLN A 122 -22.46 46.66 -30.68
C GLN A 122 -23.85 46.17 -30.20
N ILE A 123 -24.27 44.95 -30.60
CA ILE A 123 -25.51 44.35 -30.12
C ILE A 123 -25.50 44.17 -28.60
N LEU A 124 -24.40 43.68 -28.07
CA LEU A 124 -24.25 43.44 -26.64
C LEU A 124 -24.26 44.77 -25.85
N GLU A 125 -23.47 45.74 -26.27
CA GLU A 125 -23.41 47.06 -25.63
C GLU A 125 -24.76 47.76 -25.60
N LEU A 126 -25.44 47.79 -26.74
CA LEU A 126 -26.79 48.35 -26.85
C LEU A 126 -27.79 47.61 -25.98
N ALA A 127 -27.76 46.28 -25.98
CA ALA A 127 -28.62 45.47 -25.14
C ALA A 127 -28.41 45.72 -23.63
N CYS A 128 -27.17 45.80 -23.19
CA CYS A 128 -26.84 46.13 -21.79
C CYS A 128 -27.29 47.54 -21.40
N ARG A 129 -27.00 48.55 -22.26
CA ARG A 129 -27.43 49.94 -22.03
C ARG A 129 -28.95 50.07 -21.97
N PHE A 130 -29.64 49.40 -22.89
CA PHE A 130 -31.10 49.41 -22.91
C PHE A 130 -31.69 48.69 -21.71
N TYR A 131 -31.13 47.55 -21.32
CA TYR A 131 -31.53 46.80 -20.12
C TYR A 131 -31.46 47.66 -18.84
N LEU A 132 -30.43 48.48 -18.72
CA LEU A 132 -30.29 49.39 -17.59
C LEU A 132 -31.37 50.45 -17.47
N MET A 133 -31.87 50.91 -18.61
CA MET A 133 -32.85 52.02 -18.70
C MET A 133 -34.30 51.54 -18.67
N GLU A 134 -34.55 50.30 -19.11
CA GLU A 134 -35.90 49.80 -19.33
C GLU A 134 -36.60 49.31 -18.06
N SER A 135 -37.91 49.45 -18.00
CA SER A 135 -38.79 48.98 -16.93
C SER A 135 -40.00 48.18 -17.43
N ASP A 136 -40.19 48.09 -18.74
CA ASP A 136 -41.26 47.33 -19.32
C ASP A 136 -40.96 45.84 -19.39
N ASP A 137 -41.88 45.01 -18.87
CA ASP A 137 -41.68 43.57 -18.75
C ASP A 137 -41.43 42.85 -20.10
N PHE A 138 -42.10 43.29 -21.18
CA PHE A 138 -41.90 42.73 -22.52
C PHE A 138 -40.56 43.14 -23.13
N CYS A 139 -40.14 44.38 -22.96
CA CYS A 139 -38.82 44.80 -23.37
C CYS A 139 -37.72 44.06 -22.61
N ILE A 140 -37.86 43.87 -21.31
CA ILE A 140 -36.95 43.10 -20.48
C ILE A 140 -36.89 41.63 -20.94
N GLU A 141 -38.03 41.02 -21.28
CA GLU A 141 -38.07 39.65 -21.82
C GLU A 141 -37.24 39.53 -23.11
N TYR A 142 -37.43 40.44 -24.05
CA TYR A 142 -36.66 40.41 -25.30
C TYR A 142 -35.17 40.68 -25.07
N LEU A 143 -34.84 41.60 -24.21
CA LEU A 143 -33.46 41.91 -23.85
C LEU A 143 -32.76 40.73 -23.18
N THR A 144 -33.45 40.04 -22.25
CA THR A 144 -32.88 38.83 -21.63
C THR A 144 -32.68 37.71 -22.67
N TYR A 145 -33.54 37.58 -23.64
CA TYR A 145 -33.33 36.65 -24.76
C TYR A 145 -32.11 37.02 -25.61
N ILE A 146 -31.99 38.31 -25.99
CA ILE A 146 -30.85 38.81 -26.77
C ILE A 146 -29.53 38.54 -26.00
N LEU A 147 -29.51 38.89 -24.73
CA LEU A 147 -28.36 38.61 -23.87
C LEU A 147 -28.03 37.11 -23.82
N ASN A 148 -29.01 36.24 -23.63
CA ASN A 148 -28.84 34.83 -23.68
C ASN A 148 -28.24 34.31 -25.00
N VAL A 149 -28.61 34.91 -26.12
CA VAL A 149 -28.05 34.60 -27.45
C VAL A 149 -26.61 35.09 -27.57
N CYS A 150 -26.32 36.32 -27.17
CA CYS A 150 -24.97 36.90 -27.20
C CYS A 150 -23.98 36.09 -26.31
N LEU A 151 -24.42 35.69 -25.14
CA LEU A 151 -23.61 34.91 -24.18
C LEU A 151 -23.30 33.47 -24.62
N ARG A 152 -23.74 33.05 -25.81
CA ARG A 152 -23.26 31.81 -26.44
C ARG A 152 -21.79 31.92 -26.83
N ASP A 153 -21.31 33.13 -27.07
CA ASP A 153 -19.89 33.39 -27.27
C ASP A 153 -19.19 33.54 -25.91
N PRO A 154 -18.17 32.71 -25.62
CA PRO A 154 -17.45 32.76 -24.35
C PRO A 154 -16.74 34.11 -24.11
N GLN A 155 -16.26 34.80 -25.14
CA GLN A 155 -15.57 36.09 -25.00
C GLN A 155 -16.52 37.17 -24.51
N MET A 156 -17.73 37.19 -25.05
CA MET A 156 -18.80 38.11 -24.61
C MET A 156 -19.27 37.84 -23.19
N ALA A 157 -19.40 36.54 -22.85
CA ALA A 157 -19.78 36.15 -21.50
C ALA A 157 -18.75 36.63 -20.43
N HIS A 158 -17.47 36.63 -20.77
CA HIS A 158 -16.42 37.15 -19.90
C HIS A 158 -16.50 38.67 -19.73
N GLY A 159 -16.72 39.41 -20.81
CA GLY A 159 -16.83 40.87 -20.75
C GLY A 159 -18.03 41.38 -19.91
N ILE A 160 -19.16 40.67 -19.92
CA ILE A 160 -20.36 41.05 -19.11
C ILE A 160 -20.11 40.85 -17.60
N VAL A 161 -19.38 39.84 -17.21
CA VAL A 161 -19.09 39.58 -15.78
C VAL A 161 -18.36 40.75 -15.12
N GLU A 162 -17.60 41.54 -15.88
CA GLU A 162 -16.90 42.72 -15.39
C GLU A 162 -17.79 43.97 -15.25
N ALA A 163 -19.00 43.96 -15.80
CA ALA A 163 -19.91 45.09 -15.81
C ALA A 163 -20.85 45.09 -14.57
N SER A 164 -20.38 45.62 -13.45
CA SER A 164 -21.08 45.57 -12.14
C SER A 164 -22.51 46.13 -12.15
N ASP A 165 -22.72 47.33 -12.70
CA ASP A 165 -24.03 48.01 -12.71
C ASP A 165 -25.10 47.23 -13.49
N PHE A 166 -24.71 46.60 -14.59
CA PHE A 166 -25.58 45.74 -15.37
C PHE A 166 -25.95 44.47 -14.60
N LEU A 167 -24.96 43.81 -13.97
CA LEU A 167 -25.17 42.59 -13.22
C LEU A 167 -26.12 42.76 -12.03
N ASP A 168 -26.02 43.85 -11.31
CA ASP A 168 -26.90 44.14 -10.16
C ASP A 168 -28.37 44.26 -10.64
N LYS A 169 -28.63 44.99 -11.73
CA LYS A 169 -29.98 45.08 -12.29
C LYS A 169 -30.47 43.75 -12.88
N PHE A 170 -29.59 43.02 -13.56
CA PHE A 170 -29.89 41.69 -14.10
C PHE A 170 -30.31 40.69 -13.00
N LYS A 171 -29.56 40.62 -11.89
CA LYS A 171 -29.88 39.79 -10.72
C LYS A 171 -31.25 40.22 -10.13
N LEU A 172 -31.47 41.52 -9.96
CA LEU A 172 -32.72 42.05 -9.41
C LEU A 172 -33.93 41.68 -10.27
N VAL A 173 -33.81 41.79 -11.61
CA VAL A 173 -34.88 41.44 -12.55
C VAL A 173 -35.13 39.93 -12.47
N PHE A 174 -34.11 39.11 -12.46
CA PHE A 174 -34.25 37.65 -12.34
C PHE A 174 -34.99 37.25 -11.06
N VAL A 175 -34.65 37.86 -9.92
CA VAL A 175 -35.28 37.53 -8.62
C VAL A 175 -36.77 37.92 -8.64
N ASN A 176 -37.12 39.05 -9.23
CA ASN A 176 -38.49 39.62 -9.17
C ASN A 176 -39.40 39.23 -10.32
N SER A 177 -38.86 38.66 -11.42
CA SER A 177 -39.66 38.34 -12.59
C SER A 177 -40.54 37.11 -12.36
N GLU A 178 -41.82 37.24 -12.71
CA GLU A 178 -42.77 36.11 -12.78
C GLU A 178 -42.94 35.58 -14.22
N ASN A 179 -42.33 36.26 -15.18
CA ASN A 179 -42.41 35.86 -16.58
C ASN A 179 -41.54 34.65 -16.89
N PRO A 180 -42.09 33.49 -17.30
CA PRO A 180 -41.34 32.26 -17.50
C PRO A 180 -40.20 32.37 -18.54
N ASP A 181 -40.39 33.16 -19.62
CA ASP A 181 -39.36 33.37 -20.64
C ASP A 181 -38.19 34.21 -20.10
N THR A 182 -38.50 35.24 -19.32
CA THR A 182 -37.43 36.01 -18.62
C THR A 182 -36.66 35.15 -17.63
N VAL A 183 -37.34 34.35 -16.83
CA VAL A 183 -36.74 33.44 -15.89
C VAL A 183 -35.85 32.42 -16.60
N PHE A 184 -36.35 31.76 -17.63
CA PHE A 184 -35.58 30.80 -18.43
C PHE A 184 -34.31 31.42 -19.02
N ASN A 185 -34.48 32.55 -19.75
CA ASN A 185 -33.34 33.20 -20.39
C ASN A 185 -32.32 33.73 -19.38
N SER A 186 -32.78 34.21 -18.22
CA SER A 186 -31.88 34.66 -17.15
C SER A 186 -31.09 33.53 -16.55
N ILE A 187 -31.69 32.35 -16.31
CA ILE A 187 -30.98 31.16 -15.81
C ILE A 187 -29.93 30.67 -16.83
N GLU A 188 -30.32 30.58 -18.11
CA GLU A 188 -29.38 30.15 -19.16
C GLU A 188 -28.25 31.16 -19.35
N ALA A 189 -28.52 32.48 -19.27
CA ALA A 189 -27.51 33.53 -19.32
C ALA A 189 -26.53 33.41 -18.13
N LEU A 190 -27.08 33.25 -16.92
CA LEU A 190 -26.30 33.08 -15.72
C LEU A 190 -25.43 31.81 -15.78
N HIS A 191 -25.99 30.69 -16.25
CA HIS A 191 -25.27 29.48 -16.46
C HIS A 191 -24.04 29.66 -17.38
N ARG A 192 -24.20 30.42 -18.47
CA ARG A 192 -23.10 30.69 -19.41
C ARG A 192 -22.03 31.60 -18.83
N MET A 193 -22.44 32.58 -18.02
CA MET A 193 -21.52 33.44 -17.28
C MET A 193 -20.66 32.61 -16.30
N LEU A 194 -21.24 31.58 -15.65
CA LEU A 194 -20.54 30.68 -14.77
C LEU A 194 -19.51 29.78 -15.49
N LEU A 195 -19.88 29.30 -16.71
CA LEU A 195 -19.00 28.41 -17.48
C LEU A 195 -17.69 29.04 -17.95
N VAL A 196 -17.60 30.34 -18.08
CA VAL A 196 -16.44 31.07 -18.59
C VAL A 196 -15.49 31.53 -17.46
N GLN A 197 -15.92 31.42 -16.21
CA GLN A 197 -15.14 31.86 -15.04
C GLN A 197 -14.17 30.77 -14.58
N SER A 198 -13.01 31.19 -14.08
CA SER A 198 -12.14 30.32 -13.31
C SER A 198 -12.79 29.97 -11.97
N ALA A 199 -12.31 28.91 -11.29
CA ALA A 199 -12.85 28.50 -10.01
C ALA A 199 -12.82 29.64 -8.94
N GLU A 200 -11.75 30.45 -8.91
CA GLU A 200 -11.65 31.61 -8.00
C GLU A 200 -12.67 32.71 -8.34
N GLN A 201 -12.80 33.06 -9.62
CA GLN A 201 -13.78 34.05 -10.08
C GLN A 201 -15.20 33.59 -9.85
N MET A 202 -15.48 32.31 -10.06
CA MET A 202 -16.79 31.72 -9.79
C MET A 202 -17.12 31.80 -8.30
N LEU A 203 -16.14 31.52 -7.43
CA LEU A 203 -16.29 31.65 -5.99
C LEU A 203 -16.61 33.10 -5.59
N ASP A 204 -15.83 34.07 -6.07
CA ASP A 204 -16.05 35.50 -5.78
C ASP A 204 -17.42 35.98 -6.27
N PHE A 205 -17.85 35.50 -7.45
CA PHE A 205 -19.14 35.85 -8.00
C PHE A 205 -20.31 35.23 -7.23
N THR A 206 -20.21 33.98 -6.86
CA THR A 206 -21.29 33.24 -6.17
C THR A 206 -21.38 33.51 -4.68
N THR A 207 -20.31 34.00 -4.05
CA THR A 207 -20.31 34.38 -2.63
C THR A 207 -20.90 35.77 -2.37
N GLN A 208 -21.15 36.55 -3.42
CA GLN A 208 -21.83 37.83 -3.29
C GLN A 208 -23.20 37.66 -2.62
N PRO A 209 -23.58 38.52 -1.68
CA PRO A 209 -24.85 38.36 -0.94
C PRO A 209 -26.10 38.49 -1.79
N ASP A 210 -25.99 39.08 -2.96
CA ASP A 210 -27.05 39.32 -3.95
C ASP A 210 -27.09 38.25 -5.06
N PHE A 211 -26.19 37.24 -5.01
CA PHE A 211 -26.24 36.14 -5.98
C PHE A 211 -27.51 35.30 -5.78
N PRO A 212 -28.32 35.13 -6.83
CA PRO A 212 -29.69 34.65 -6.74
C PRO A 212 -29.80 33.11 -6.64
N VAL A 213 -29.01 32.47 -5.76
CA VAL A 213 -29.02 31.01 -5.56
C VAL A 213 -30.39 30.51 -5.13
N ASP A 214 -31.05 31.22 -4.21
CA ASP A 214 -32.36 30.84 -3.68
C ASP A 214 -33.43 30.78 -4.81
N ARG A 215 -33.35 31.73 -5.74
CA ARG A 215 -34.24 31.75 -6.89
C ARG A 215 -33.99 30.56 -7.82
N ILE A 216 -32.75 30.26 -8.13
CA ILE A 216 -32.39 29.11 -8.99
C ILE A 216 -32.91 27.82 -8.37
N ILE A 217 -32.78 27.64 -7.07
CA ILE A 217 -33.22 26.45 -6.33
C ILE A 217 -34.76 26.33 -6.40
N CYS A 218 -35.49 27.43 -6.22
CA CYS A 218 -36.94 27.42 -6.30
C CYS A 218 -37.43 26.99 -7.72
N GLU A 219 -36.67 27.32 -8.76
CA GLU A 219 -37.03 26.99 -10.13
C GLU A 219 -36.88 25.49 -10.46
N VAL A 220 -36.26 24.68 -9.62
CA VAL A 220 -36.22 23.20 -9.75
C VAL A 220 -37.62 22.59 -9.72
N THR A 221 -38.57 23.23 -9.04
CA THR A 221 -39.97 22.78 -8.94
C THR A 221 -40.92 23.62 -9.83
N ASN A 222 -40.41 24.40 -10.78
CA ASN A 222 -41.20 25.23 -11.67
C ASN A 222 -42.17 24.40 -12.54
N GLU A 223 -43.29 24.94 -12.92
CA GLU A 223 -44.29 24.27 -13.80
C GLU A 223 -43.73 23.94 -15.20
N PHE A 224 -42.80 24.74 -15.71
CA PHE A 224 -42.21 24.57 -17.03
C PHE A 224 -40.96 23.69 -16.99
N GLN A 225 -40.97 22.62 -17.79
CA GLN A 225 -39.91 21.63 -17.88
C GLN A 225 -38.53 22.23 -18.24
N GLU A 226 -38.52 23.15 -19.18
CA GLU A 226 -37.30 23.79 -19.67
C GLU A 226 -36.62 24.64 -18.61
N ILE A 227 -37.43 25.34 -17.79
CA ILE A 227 -36.91 26.11 -16.63
C ILE A 227 -36.31 25.18 -15.61
N ARG A 228 -37.00 24.07 -15.28
CA ARG A 228 -36.45 23.06 -14.37
C ARG A 228 -35.13 22.52 -14.86
N LYS A 229 -35.02 22.18 -16.15
CA LYS A 229 -33.76 21.68 -16.74
C LYS A 229 -32.61 22.70 -16.69
N ALA A 230 -32.94 23.98 -17.03
CA ALA A 230 -31.98 25.06 -16.96
C ALA A 230 -31.48 25.28 -15.51
N ALA A 231 -32.40 25.26 -14.54
CA ALA A 231 -32.05 25.35 -13.11
C ALA A 231 -31.17 24.18 -12.63
N LEU A 232 -31.54 22.92 -12.96
CA LEU A 232 -30.76 21.74 -12.62
C LEU A 232 -29.36 21.77 -13.24
N LYS A 233 -29.25 22.20 -14.50
CA LYS A 233 -27.96 22.34 -15.19
C LYS A 233 -27.10 23.40 -14.55
N THR A 234 -27.64 24.52 -14.14
CA THR A 234 -26.94 25.60 -13.45
C THR A 234 -26.48 25.15 -12.06
N LEU A 235 -27.33 24.47 -11.30
CA LEU A 235 -26.97 23.88 -10.01
C LEU A 235 -25.87 22.83 -10.15
N LYS A 236 -25.92 21.99 -11.18
CA LYS A 236 -24.84 20.99 -11.44
C LYS A 236 -23.50 21.68 -11.69
N THR A 237 -23.49 22.81 -12.41
CA THR A 237 -22.27 23.60 -12.64
C THR A 237 -21.76 24.23 -11.34
N LEU A 238 -22.65 24.81 -10.53
CA LEU A 238 -22.29 25.38 -9.24
C LEU A 238 -21.71 24.36 -8.25
N LEU A 239 -22.10 23.09 -8.37
CA LEU A 239 -21.67 21.99 -7.51
C LEU A 239 -20.46 21.21 -8.05
N ALA A 240 -20.19 21.29 -9.36
CA ALA A 240 -19.25 20.38 -10.03
C ALA A 240 -17.77 20.67 -9.76
N ASP A 241 -17.39 21.90 -9.41
CA ASP A 241 -15.98 22.32 -9.40
C ASP A 241 -15.36 22.44 -8.00
N THR A 242 -15.94 21.76 -7.05
CA THR A 242 -15.63 22.00 -5.65
C THR A 242 -14.89 20.85 -4.98
N GLY A 243 -13.61 20.76 -5.27
CA GLY A 243 -12.67 20.01 -4.41
C GLY A 243 -12.47 20.65 -3.02
N ASP A 244 -13.03 21.85 -2.79
CA ASP A 244 -12.92 22.59 -1.56
C ASP A 244 -14.31 22.93 -1.00
N ASP A 245 -14.52 22.68 0.30
CA ASP A 245 -15.77 22.97 1.04
C ASP A 245 -16.21 24.46 0.95
N SER A 246 -15.31 25.36 0.56
CA SER A 246 -15.54 26.79 0.48
C SER A 246 -16.54 27.20 -0.63
N VAL A 247 -16.60 26.49 -1.74
CA VAL A 247 -17.52 26.81 -2.86
C VAL A 247 -18.95 26.36 -2.58
N PHE A 248 -19.14 25.42 -1.65
CA PHE A 248 -20.48 25.06 -1.18
C PHE A 248 -21.09 26.09 -0.24
N GLU A 249 -20.32 27.08 0.22
CA GLU A 249 -20.80 28.03 1.20
C GLU A 249 -22.06 28.82 0.77
N PRO A 250 -22.21 29.31 -0.48
CA PRO A 250 -23.45 29.89 -0.93
C PRO A 250 -24.64 28.93 -0.89
N LEU A 251 -24.41 27.65 -1.21
CA LEU A 251 -25.44 26.61 -1.16
C LEU A 251 -25.77 26.17 0.26
N HIS A 252 -24.84 26.29 1.19
CA HIS A 252 -25.10 26.04 2.61
C HIS A 252 -26.03 27.07 3.26
N ARG A 253 -26.11 28.26 2.70
CA ARG A 253 -27.09 29.26 3.11
C ARG A 253 -28.50 28.85 2.68
N CYS A 254 -28.61 28.00 1.66
CA CYS A 254 -29.86 27.49 1.12
C CYS A 254 -30.15 26.10 1.67
N PHE A 255 -30.56 26.00 2.93
CA PHE A 255 -30.87 24.74 3.61
C PHE A 255 -31.89 23.86 2.88
N PHE A 256 -32.66 24.44 1.99
CA PHE A 256 -33.76 23.76 1.31
C PHE A 256 -33.39 23.18 -0.05
N VAL A 257 -32.15 23.35 -0.55
CA VAL A 257 -31.78 22.79 -1.88
C VAL A 257 -31.98 21.28 -1.93
N LEU A 258 -31.53 20.54 -0.92
CA LEU A 258 -31.71 19.09 -0.84
C LEU A 258 -33.19 18.73 -0.72
N GLU A 259 -33.95 19.49 0.08
CA GLU A 259 -35.39 19.29 0.25
C GLU A 259 -36.12 19.47 -1.07
N GLN A 260 -35.85 20.53 -1.84
CA GLN A 260 -36.47 20.77 -3.12
C GLN A 260 -36.12 19.70 -4.17
N LEU A 261 -34.84 19.28 -4.24
CA LEU A 261 -34.39 18.19 -5.11
C LEU A 261 -35.07 16.88 -4.79
N VAL A 262 -35.08 16.49 -3.51
CA VAL A 262 -35.76 15.25 -3.07
C VAL A 262 -37.28 15.32 -3.29
N LYS A 263 -37.90 16.46 -3.00
CA LYS A 263 -39.33 16.68 -3.28
C LYS A 263 -39.64 16.52 -4.78
N ALA A 264 -38.90 17.19 -5.63
CA ALA A 264 -39.06 17.08 -7.09
C ALA A 264 -38.88 15.64 -7.59
N PHE A 265 -37.91 14.90 -7.01
CA PHE A 265 -37.71 13.48 -7.31
C PHE A 265 -38.88 12.62 -6.84
N CYS A 266 -39.37 12.82 -5.61
CA CYS A 266 -40.47 12.05 -5.05
C CYS A 266 -41.81 12.30 -5.74
N GLU A 267 -42.05 13.50 -6.26
CA GLU A 267 -43.26 13.85 -7.03
C GLU A 267 -43.33 13.11 -8.37
N ASN A 268 -42.18 12.92 -9.03
CA ASN A 268 -42.15 12.21 -10.31
C ASN A 268 -40.87 11.41 -10.54
N PRO A 269 -40.68 10.27 -9.84
CA PRO A 269 -39.46 9.47 -9.91
C PRO A 269 -39.18 8.80 -11.26
N ARG A 270 -40.14 8.90 -12.19
CA ARG A 270 -40.05 8.39 -13.58
C ARG A 270 -40.11 9.51 -14.62
N GLY A 271 -40.14 10.75 -14.19
CA GLY A 271 -40.15 11.91 -15.06
C GLY A 271 -38.90 12.03 -15.92
N SER A 272 -38.96 12.79 -16.99
CA SER A 272 -37.81 13.00 -17.88
C SER A 272 -36.65 13.74 -17.21
N GLU A 273 -36.90 14.46 -16.11
CA GLU A 273 -35.90 15.19 -15.33
C GLU A 273 -35.37 14.38 -14.11
N ALA A 274 -35.99 13.26 -13.78
CA ALA A 274 -35.59 12.49 -12.60
C ALA A 274 -34.09 12.10 -12.62
N ALA A 275 -33.57 11.82 -13.82
CA ALA A 275 -32.15 11.53 -13.98
C ALA A 275 -31.29 12.78 -13.70
N ASP A 276 -31.68 13.95 -14.18
CA ASP A 276 -30.93 15.19 -13.94
C ASP A 276 -30.98 15.60 -12.47
N ILE A 277 -32.14 15.41 -11.80
CA ILE A 277 -32.30 15.67 -10.37
C ILE A 277 -31.37 14.77 -9.55
N ILE A 278 -31.32 13.47 -9.85
CA ILE A 278 -30.48 12.51 -9.17
C ILE A 278 -28.99 12.81 -9.43
N ASP A 279 -28.62 13.25 -10.62
CA ASP A 279 -27.25 13.67 -10.95
C ASP A 279 -26.81 14.90 -10.13
N VAL A 280 -27.71 15.92 -10.01
CA VAL A 280 -27.44 17.09 -9.16
C VAL A 280 -27.33 16.69 -7.69
N LEU A 281 -28.24 15.83 -7.21
CA LEU A 281 -28.19 15.29 -5.85
C LEU A 281 -26.90 14.52 -5.60
N ALA A 282 -26.45 13.69 -6.54
CA ALA A 282 -25.19 12.96 -6.43
C ALA A 282 -23.99 13.91 -6.30
N THR A 283 -24.00 14.98 -7.06
CA THR A 283 -22.95 16.00 -7.01
C THR A 283 -22.95 16.75 -5.66
N ALA A 284 -24.14 17.13 -5.18
CA ALA A 284 -24.29 17.80 -3.88
C ALA A 284 -23.82 16.92 -2.71
N LEU A 285 -24.12 15.63 -2.73
CA LEU A 285 -23.79 14.69 -1.65
C LEU A 285 -22.32 14.26 -1.58
N ARG A 286 -21.45 14.77 -2.47
CA ARG A 286 -20.00 14.66 -2.31
C ARG A 286 -19.49 15.47 -1.12
N SER A 287 -20.18 16.54 -0.72
CA SER A 287 -19.86 17.33 0.45
C SER A 287 -20.33 16.65 1.72
N GLU A 288 -19.45 16.59 2.73
CA GLU A 288 -19.77 16.05 4.05
C GLU A 288 -20.91 16.83 4.72
N LYS A 289 -20.91 18.16 4.62
CA LYS A 289 -21.94 19.02 5.21
C LYS A 289 -23.31 18.78 4.59
N MET A 290 -23.36 18.64 3.25
CA MET A 290 -24.61 18.33 2.56
C MET A 290 -25.11 16.92 2.86
N THR A 291 -24.21 15.95 2.95
CA THR A 291 -24.54 14.58 3.35
C THR A 291 -25.07 14.55 4.78
N LYS A 292 -24.49 15.30 5.69
CA LYS A 292 -24.97 15.42 7.06
C LYS A 292 -26.39 15.97 7.12
N LEU A 293 -26.66 17.07 6.40
CA LEU A 293 -28.02 17.66 6.29
C LEU A 293 -29.03 16.67 5.68
N PHE A 294 -28.61 15.92 4.66
CA PHE A 294 -29.44 14.91 4.00
C PHE A 294 -29.95 13.84 4.97
N PHE A 295 -29.09 13.41 5.90
CA PHE A 295 -29.47 12.46 6.95
C PHE A 295 -30.23 13.13 8.10
N GLU A 296 -29.84 14.33 8.55
CA GLU A 296 -30.50 15.03 9.65
C GLU A 296 -31.94 15.42 9.34
N GLN A 297 -32.24 15.80 8.09
CA GLN A 297 -33.58 16.18 7.62
C GLN A 297 -34.42 14.96 7.20
N ASN A 298 -33.95 13.73 7.39
CA ASN A 298 -34.61 12.47 6.98
C ASN A 298 -34.85 12.32 5.48
N LEU A 299 -34.19 13.12 4.64
CA LEU A 299 -34.35 13.06 3.18
C LEU A 299 -33.81 11.74 2.60
N PHE A 300 -32.80 11.17 3.24
CA PHE A 300 -32.26 9.85 2.91
C PHE A 300 -33.35 8.78 2.89
N ASP A 301 -34.18 8.72 3.94
CA ASP A 301 -35.22 7.70 4.05
C ASP A 301 -36.28 7.84 2.98
N LEU A 302 -36.64 9.09 2.59
CA LEU A 302 -37.58 9.36 1.49
C LEU A 302 -37.03 8.88 0.14
N VAL A 303 -35.76 9.15 -0.14
CA VAL A 303 -35.12 8.66 -1.37
C VAL A 303 -35.06 7.14 -1.40
N VAL A 304 -34.68 6.51 -0.31
CA VAL A 304 -34.62 5.03 -0.21
C VAL A 304 -35.98 4.40 -0.44
N GLU A 305 -37.04 4.96 0.13
CA GLU A 305 -38.42 4.47 -0.07
C GLU A 305 -38.84 4.53 -1.53
N GLN A 306 -38.59 5.65 -2.21
CA GLN A 306 -38.86 5.81 -3.63
C GLN A 306 -38.02 4.87 -4.52
N VAL A 307 -36.75 4.71 -4.19
CA VAL A 307 -35.86 3.81 -4.91
C VAL A 307 -36.29 2.35 -4.79
N ARG A 308 -36.64 1.88 -3.59
CA ARG A 308 -37.15 0.51 -3.38
C ARG A 308 -38.41 0.21 -4.22
N GLY A 309 -39.34 1.15 -4.28
CA GLY A 309 -40.58 0.98 -5.04
C GLY A 309 -40.40 0.95 -6.56
N HIS A 310 -39.31 1.49 -7.07
CA HIS A 310 -39.21 1.82 -8.50
C HIS A 310 -37.91 1.37 -9.17
N MET A 311 -36.92 0.81 -8.42
CA MET A 311 -35.57 0.51 -8.90
C MET A 311 -35.53 -0.28 -10.22
N ASP A 312 -36.36 -1.33 -10.32
CA ASP A 312 -36.39 -2.20 -11.52
C ASP A 312 -36.96 -1.52 -12.76
N LEU A 313 -37.71 -0.45 -12.57
CA LEU A 313 -38.39 0.29 -13.61
C LEU A 313 -37.60 1.54 -14.09
N MET A 314 -36.53 1.89 -13.35
CA MET A 314 -35.71 3.05 -13.68
C MET A 314 -34.71 2.73 -14.80
N PRO A 315 -34.34 3.73 -15.61
CA PRO A 315 -33.26 3.61 -16.61
C PRO A 315 -31.95 3.18 -15.97
N LEU A 316 -31.11 2.46 -16.73
CA LEU A 316 -29.84 1.95 -16.23
C LEU A 316 -28.92 3.06 -15.69
N GLU A 317 -28.81 4.17 -16.41
CA GLU A 317 -27.97 5.32 -16.04
C GLU A 317 -28.40 5.88 -14.67
N MET A 318 -29.69 6.11 -14.47
CA MET A 318 -30.21 6.61 -13.21
C MET A 318 -29.99 5.63 -12.05
N ARG A 319 -30.16 4.32 -12.28
CA ARG A 319 -29.79 3.30 -11.27
C ARG A 319 -28.32 3.37 -10.90
N CYS A 320 -27.46 3.57 -11.89
CA CYS A 320 -26.02 3.73 -11.68
C CYS A 320 -25.71 4.93 -10.79
N THR A 321 -26.35 6.07 -11.06
CA THR A 321 -26.14 7.28 -10.26
C THR A 321 -26.68 7.12 -8.83
N ILE A 322 -27.84 6.47 -8.64
CA ILE A 322 -28.36 6.17 -7.29
C ILE A 322 -27.41 5.26 -6.49
N ILE A 323 -26.90 4.22 -7.15
CA ILE A 323 -25.91 3.33 -6.51
C ILE A 323 -24.65 4.11 -6.15
N SER A 324 -24.20 5.06 -7.01
CA SER A 324 -23.05 5.89 -6.70
C SER A 324 -23.30 6.81 -5.50
N ILE A 325 -24.49 7.41 -5.38
CA ILE A 325 -24.90 8.22 -4.23
C ILE A 325 -24.73 7.41 -2.93
N PHE A 326 -25.31 6.22 -2.88
CA PHE A 326 -25.21 5.38 -1.68
C PHE A 326 -23.79 4.91 -1.44
N ALA A 327 -23.01 4.62 -2.48
CA ALA A 327 -21.61 4.26 -2.33
C ALA A 327 -20.76 5.43 -1.81
N GLU A 328 -21.01 6.64 -2.27
CA GLU A 328 -20.31 7.85 -1.85
C GLU A 328 -20.70 8.26 -0.43
N THR A 329 -21.99 8.23 -0.09
CA THR A 329 -22.45 8.52 1.29
C THR A 329 -21.90 7.53 2.32
N ALA A 330 -21.66 6.28 1.91
CA ALA A 330 -21.05 5.27 2.77
C ALA A 330 -19.60 5.56 3.18
N GLN A 331 -18.94 6.59 2.65
CA GLN A 331 -17.61 7.02 3.11
C GLN A 331 -17.64 7.60 4.53
N TYR A 332 -18.79 8.04 5.00
CA TYR A 332 -18.95 8.65 6.33
C TYR A 332 -19.46 7.59 7.32
N GLU A 333 -18.57 7.10 8.16
CA GLU A 333 -18.83 5.98 9.10
C GLU A 333 -20.05 6.21 9.99
N GLN A 334 -20.31 7.46 10.38
CA GLN A 334 -21.43 7.84 11.25
C GLN A 334 -22.83 7.46 10.67
N PHE A 335 -22.95 7.33 9.34
CA PHE A 335 -24.22 7.02 8.67
C PHE A 335 -24.38 5.54 8.33
N LEU A 336 -23.33 4.73 8.40
CA LEU A 336 -23.35 3.30 8.06
C LEU A 336 -24.44 2.51 8.82
N PRO A 337 -24.65 2.73 10.14
CA PRO A 337 -25.73 2.03 10.86
C PRO A 337 -27.11 2.33 10.29
N ARG A 338 -27.37 3.60 9.91
CA ARG A 338 -28.66 4.00 9.34
C ARG A 338 -28.85 3.43 7.93
N MET A 339 -27.79 3.46 7.13
CA MET A 339 -27.79 2.87 5.78
C MET A 339 -28.02 1.35 5.84
N HIS A 340 -27.39 0.67 6.78
CA HIS A 340 -27.62 -0.78 6.98
C HIS A 340 -29.05 -1.06 7.40
N LYS A 341 -29.62 -0.31 8.34
CA LYS A 341 -31.02 -0.42 8.76
C LYS A 341 -32.00 -0.18 7.60
N ALA A 342 -31.62 0.70 6.69
CA ALA A 342 -32.36 0.99 5.46
C ALA A 342 -32.09 -0.06 4.33
N GLU A 343 -31.48 -1.22 4.64
CA GLU A 343 -31.22 -2.35 3.72
C GLU A 343 -30.35 -2.00 2.51
N ILE A 344 -29.55 -0.91 2.58
CA ILE A 344 -28.62 -0.54 1.49
C ILE A 344 -27.56 -1.62 1.27
N THR A 345 -27.15 -2.32 2.34
CA THR A 345 -26.23 -3.46 2.23
C THR A 345 -26.82 -4.55 1.33
N ASP A 346 -28.10 -4.90 1.55
CA ASP A 346 -28.81 -5.90 0.75
C ASP A 346 -28.99 -5.46 -0.71
N MET A 347 -29.22 -4.20 -0.92
CA MET A 347 -29.27 -3.62 -2.27
C MET A 347 -27.93 -3.78 -3.01
N PHE A 348 -26.80 -3.46 -2.38
CA PHE A 348 -25.48 -3.67 -2.99
C PHE A 348 -25.19 -5.15 -3.27
N ILE A 349 -25.54 -6.05 -2.34
CA ILE A 349 -25.41 -7.49 -2.53
C ILE A 349 -26.25 -7.95 -3.73
N SER A 350 -27.51 -7.54 -3.81
CA SER A 350 -28.40 -7.88 -4.93
C SER A 350 -27.84 -7.35 -6.27
N CYS A 351 -27.30 -6.14 -6.30
CA CYS A 351 -26.64 -5.59 -7.48
C CYS A 351 -25.38 -6.35 -7.91
N LEU A 352 -24.59 -6.83 -6.91
CA LEU A 352 -23.42 -7.66 -7.19
C LEU A 352 -23.80 -9.00 -7.83
N MET A 353 -24.89 -9.59 -7.36
CA MET A 353 -25.37 -10.90 -7.81
C MET A 353 -26.07 -10.86 -9.16
N GLN A 354 -26.65 -9.75 -9.54
CA GLN A 354 -27.28 -9.59 -10.85
C GLN A 354 -26.22 -9.60 -11.97
N ASN A 355 -26.46 -10.40 -13.03
CA ASN A 355 -25.56 -10.44 -14.20
C ASN A 355 -25.74 -9.24 -15.16
N LYS A 356 -26.47 -8.20 -14.74
CA LYS A 356 -26.62 -6.98 -15.51
C LYS A 356 -25.38 -6.10 -15.34
N PRO A 357 -25.00 -5.32 -16.35
CA PRO A 357 -23.91 -4.35 -16.24
C PRO A 357 -24.31 -3.20 -15.30
N ALA A 358 -24.44 -3.54 -14.02
CA ALA A 358 -24.44 -2.51 -12.99
C ALA A 358 -23.02 -1.94 -12.91
N PRO A 359 -22.81 -0.70 -12.47
CA PRO A 359 -21.47 -0.18 -12.27
C PRO A 359 -20.81 -0.94 -11.14
N ALA A 360 -20.19 -2.07 -11.49
CA ALA A 360 -19.48 -2.94 -10.55
C ALA A 360 -18.55 -2.14 -9.64
N ALA A 361 -18.02 -1.02 -10.15
CA ALA A 361 -17.20 -0.09 -9.42
C ALA A 361 -17.90 0.47 -8.18
N PHE A 362 -19.06 1.06 -8.31
CA PHE A 362 -19.78 1.67 -7.19
C PHE A 362 -20.34 0.63 -6.22
N VAL A 363 -20.77 -0.52 -6.75
CA VAL A 363 -21.25 -1.64 -5.90
C VAL A 363 -20.14 -2.15 -5.00
N ILE A 364 -18.95 -2.37 -5.55
CA ILE A 364 -17.79 -2.83 -4.79
C ILE A 364 -17.32 -1.76 -3.81
N GLN A 365 -17.27 -0.50 -4.23
CA GLN A 365 -16.96 0.62 -3.36
C GLN A 365 -17.95 0.71 -2.18
N GLY A 366 -19.25 0.59 -2.47
CA GLY A 366 -20.30 0.60 -1.45
C GLY A 366 -20.15 -0.57 -0.47
N LEU A 367 -19.99 -1.81 -0.96
CA LEU A 367 -19.76 -2.98 -0.11
C LEU A 367 -18.48 -2.87 0.71
N HIS A 368 -17.41 -2.39 0.11
CA HIS A 368 -16.15 -2.17 0.81
C HIS A 368 -16.29 -1.18 1.97
N ARG A 369 -16.99 -0.05 1.75
CA ARG A 369 -17.26 0.94 2.79
C ARG A 369 -18.23 0.42 3.85
N MET A 370 -19.33 -0.21 3.43
CA MET A 370 -20.28 -0.85 4.36
C MET A 370 -19.63 -1.93 5.22
N SER A 371 -18.61 -2.63 4.72
CA SER A 371 -17.87 -3.65 5.49
C SER A 371 -17.14 -3.10 6.72
N GLN A 372 -17.02 -1.77 6.86
CA GLN A 372 -16.47 -1.14 8.07
C GLN A 372 -17.46 -1.23 9.26
N TYR A 373 -18.75 -1.33 8.97
CA TYR A 373 -19.77 -1.51 10.00
C TYR A 373 -19.96 -3.00 10.31
N PRO A 374 -19.79 -3.45 11.56
CA PRO A 374 -19.77 -4.88 11.90
C PRO A 374 -21.04 -5.65 11.56
N GLU A 375 -22.21 -5.03 11.64
CA GLU A 375 -23.47 -5.69 11.31
C GLU A 375 -23.67 -5.84 9.81
N ALA A 376 -23.29 -4.82 9.03
CA ALA A 376 -23.26 -4.90 7.58
C ALA A 376 -22.23 -5.94 7.10
N LEU A 377 -21.07 -6.02 7.74
CA LEU A 377 -20.07 -7.04 7.45
C LEU A 377 -20.63 -8.46 7.70
N ARG A 378 -21.32 -8.69 8.81
CA ARG A 378 -21.99 -9.98 9.07
C ARG A 378 -23.03 -10.31 8.00
N ARG A 379 -23.78 -9.31 7.53
CA ARG A 379 -24.78 -9.51 6.46
C ARG A 379 -24.09 -9.81 5.11
N ILE A 380 -23.00 -9.13 4.80
CA ILE A 380 -22.17 -9.43 3.62
C ILE A 380 -21.64 -10.87 3.73
N VAL A 381 -21.15 -11.28 4.88
CA VAL A 381 -20.72 -12.66 5.16
C VAL A 381 -21.87 -13.65 4.94
N ALA A 382 -23.06 -13.39 5.44
CA ALA A 382 -24.21 -14.28 5.28
C ALA A 382 -24.68 -14.43 3.81
N ALA A 383 -24.37 -13.45 2.94
CA ALA A 383 -24.69 -13.53 1.51
C ALA A 383 -23.77 -14.49 0.71
N TYR A 384 -22.86 -15.18 1.37
CA TYR A 384 -21.91 -16.08 0.69
C TYR A 384 -22.54 -17.34 0.15
N GLU A 385 -23.60 -17.84 0.75
CA GLU A 385 -24.34 -18.97 0.21
C GLU A 385 -24.84 -18.68 -1.21
N GLU A 386 -24.92 -17.40 -1.57
CA GLU A 386 -25.34 -16.92 -2.88
C GLU A 386 -24.19 -16.75 -3.92
N GLY A 387 -22.93 -17.00 -3.55
CA GLY A 387 -21.77 -16.96 -4.47
C GLY A 387 -21.11 -15.59 -4.66
N ALA A 388 -21.23 -14.67 -3.71
CA ALA A 388 -20.65 -13.34 -3.78
C ALA A 388 -19.11 -13.36 -3.92
N ILE A 389 -18.40 -14.26 -3.24
CA ILE A 389 -16.94 -14.41 -3.36
C ILE A 389 -16.53 -14.77 -4.77
N ARG A 390 -17.23 -15.68 -5.45
CA ARG A 390 -16.94 -16.02 -6.84
C ARG A 390 -17.00 -14.79 -7.73
N LYS A 391 -17.96 -13.89 -7.51
CA LYS A 391 -18.06 -12.64 -8.26
C LYS A 391 -16.89 -11.69 -7.96
N LEU A 392 -16.50 -11.56 -6.70
CA LEU A 392 -15.34 -10.75 -6.30
C LEU A 392 -14.04 -11.28 -6.92
N VAL A 393 -13.83 -12.59 -6.92
CA VAL A 393 -12.68 -13.23 -7.58
C VAL A 393 -12.71 -13.00 -9.08
N THR A 394 -13.86 -13.10 -9.74
CA THR A 394 -14.01 -12.81 -11.16
C THR A 394 -13.63 -11.36 -11.48
N ILE A 395 -14.07 -10.41 -10.67
CA ILE A 395 -13.73 -8.98 -10.82
C ILE A 395 -12.23 -8.75 -10.60
N LEU A 396 -11.65 -9.41 -9.58
CA LEU A 396 -10.22 -9.32 -9.30
C LEU A 396 -9.36 -9.82 -10.46
N MET A 397 -9.80 -10.87 -11.16
CA MET A 397 -9.09 -11.45 -12.30
C MET A 397 -9.29 -10.69 -13.61
N SER A 398 -10.32 -9.86 -13.73
CA SER A 398 -10.66 -9.18 -14.99
C SER A 398 -9.72 -8.00 -15.25
N PRO A 399 -8.88 -8.02 -16.30
CA PRO A 399 -7.97 -6.92 -16.62
C PRO A 399 -8.71 -5.67 -17.14
N GLU A 400 -9.95 -5.82 -17.61
CA GLU A 400 -10.77 -4.75 -18.14
C GLU A 400 -11.36 -3.86 -17.03
N VAL A 401 -11.41 -4.37 -15.80
CA VAL A 401 -11.90 -3.64 -14.64
C VAL A 401 -10.84 -2.67 -14.13
N ALA A 402 -11.24 -1.45 -13.81
CA ALA A 402 -10.34 -0.42 -13.30
C ALA A 402 -9.55 -0.93 -12.06
N ILE A 403 -8.27 -0.58 -11.98
CA ILE A 403 -7.35 -1.04 -10.92
C ILE A 403 -7.92 -0.74 -9.54
N LYS A 404 -8.47 0.45 -9.31
CA LYS A 404 -9.07 0.86 -8.03
C LYS A 404 -10.21 -0.04 -7.56
N VAL A 405 -11.02 -0.54 -8.49
CA VAL A 405 -12.12 -1.48 -8.18
C VAL A 405 -11.56 -2.85 -7.81
N ARG A 406 -10.51 -3.29 -8.49
CA ARG A 406 -9.81 -4.54 -8.17
C ARG A 406 -9.13 -4.46 -6.80
N GLU A 407 -8.57 -3.30 -6.42
CA GLU A 407 -8.03 -3.03 -5.08
C GLU A 407 -9.10 -3.19 -4.01
N GLN A 408 -10.23 -2.53 -4.18
CA GLN A 408 -11.35 -2.60 -3.24
C GLN A 408 -11.93 -4.01 -3.13
N ALA A 409 -11.99 -4.75 -4.24
CA ALA A 409 -12.41 -6.15 -4.22
C ALA A 409 -11.43 -7.03 -3.44
N ALA A 410 -10.12 -6.85 -3.64
CA ALA A 410 -9.09 -7.57 -2.90
C ALA A 410 -9.13 -7.23 -1.40
N GLU A 411 -9.27 -5.95 -1.06
CA GLU A 411 -9.37 -5.51 0.33
C GLU A 411 -10.64 -6.04 1.00
N LEU A 412 -11.76 -6.05 0.29
CA LEU A 412 -13.00 -6.66 0.78
C LEU A 412 -12.81 -8.15 1.06
N ILE A 413 -12.20 -8.92 0.17
CA ILE A 413 -11.88 -10.35 0.39
C ILE A 413 -10.99 -10.50 1.63
N ALA A 414 -9.96 -9.64 1.80
CA ALA A 414 -9.09 -9.68 2.97
C ALA A 414 -9.86 -9.43 4.28
N ARG A 415 -10.77 -8.46 4.30
CA ARG A 415 -11.64 -8.17 5.47
C ARG A 415 -12.57 -9.32 5.79
N LEU A 416 -13.11 -9.96 4.77
CA LEU A 416 -14.01 -11.09 4.92
C LEU A 416 -13.27 -12.31 5.48
N LEU A 417 -12.02 -12.54 5.08
CA LEU A 417 -11.16 -13.55 5.69
C LEU A 417 -10.93 -13.31 7.19
N VAL A 418 -10.82 -12.06 7.60
CA VAL A 418 -10.70 -11.72 9.04
C VAL A 418 -12.02 -11.96 9.79
N ALA A 419 -13.14 -11.61 9.18
CA ALA A 419 -14.46 -11.67 9.83
C ALA A 419 -15.05 -13.09 9.88
N ALA A 420 -14.88 -13.88 8.81
CA ALA A 420 -15.45 -15.21 8.64
C ALA A 420 -14.46 -16.13 7.91
N PHE A 421 -13.37 -16.47 8.58
CA PHE A 421 -12.27 -17.22 7.96
C PHE A 421 -12.73 -18.53 7.32
N ARG A 422 -13.49 -19.33 8.05
CA ARG A 422 -13.86 -20.70 7.64
C ARG A 422 -14.60 -20.73 6.31
N ASP A 423 -15.66 -19.92 6.22
CA ASP A 423 -16.55 -19.93 5.06
C ASP A 423 -15.88 -19.24 3.85
N THR A 424 -15.22 -18.11 4.10
CA THR A 424 -14.49 -17.37 3.06
C THR A 424 -13.34 -18.20 2.48
N ALA A 425 -12.52 -18.82 3.33
CA ALA A 425 -11.38 -19.61 2.89
C ALA A 425 -11.81 -20.87 2.13
N ALA A 426 -12.92 -21.52 2.53
CA ALA A 426 -13.45 -22.67 1.81
C ALA A 426 -13.87 -22.29 0.38
N GLN A 427 -14.57 -21.19 0.20
CA GLN A 427 -14.99 -20.73 -1.12
C GLN A 427 -13.81 -20.26 -1.98
N LEU A 428 -12.80 -19.61 -1.38
CA LEU A 428 -11.58 -19.26 -2.08
C LEU A 428 -10.78 -20.49 -2.54
N LYS A 429 -10.79 -21.56 -1.74
CA LYS A 429 -10.19 -22.84 -2.12
C LYS A 429 -10.90 -23.45 -3.34
N GLU A 430 -12.24 -23.41 -3.40
CA GLU A 430 -13.02 -23.87 -4.55
C GLU A 430 -12.70 -23.08 -5.84
N GLN A 431 -12.24 -21.82 -5.73
CA GLN A 431 -11.86 -20.99 -6.84
C GLN A 431 -10.36 -21.08 -7.19
N ASP A 432 -9.61 -22.00 -6.60
CA ASP A 432 -8.15 -22.14 -6.76
C ASP A 432 -7.43 -20.79 -6.53
N ILE A 433 -7.61 -20.25 -5.33
CA ILE A 433 -7.09 -18.92 -4.98
C ILE A 433 -5.60 -18.76 -5.24
N ALA A 434 -4.80 -19.83 -5.13
CA ALA A 434 -3.37 -19.77 -5.39
C ALA A 434 -3.07 -19.45 -6.86
N ALA A 435 -3.80 -20.08 -7.79
CA ALA A 435 -3.70 -19.78 -9.21
C ALA A 435 -4.20 -18.36 -9.52
N VAL A 436 -5.31 -17.94 -8.90
CA VAL A 436 -5.87 -16.58 -9.03
C VAL A 436 -4.86 -15.53 -8.60
N LEU A 437 -4.29 -15.64 -7.41
CA LEU A 437 -3.30 -14.70 -6.88
C LEU A 437 -2.07 -14.62 -7.79
N THR A 438 -1.57 -15.78 -8.24
CA THR A 438 -0.45 -15.86 -9.18
C THR A 438 -0.77 -15.14 -10.49
N ALA A 439 -1.96 -15.40 -11.05
CA ALA A 439 -2.39 -14.78 -12.31
C ALA A 439 -2.52 -13.26 -12.18
N VAL A 440 -3.13 -12.77 -11.11
CA VAL A 440 -3.31 -11.32 -10.87
C VAL A 440 -1.96 -10.62 -10.72
N ILE A 441 -1.03 -11.19 -9.96
CA ILE A 441 0.32 -10.63 -9.78
C ILE A 441 1.08 -10.63 -11.10
N THR A 442 0.94 -11.69 -11.91
CA THR A 442 1.65 -11.83 -13.18
C THR A 442 1.08 -10.92 -14.27
N GLN A 443 -0.25 -10.87 -14.41
CA GLN A 443 -0.92 -10.09 -15.46
C GLN A 443 -0.77 -8.58 -15.30
N GLY A 444 -0.68 -8.11 -14.08
CA GLY A 444 -0.63 -6.67 -13.77
C GLY A 444 0.75 -6.03 -13.90
N GLN A 445 1.79 -6.78 -14.25
CA GLN A 445 3.13 -6.20 -14.38
C GLN A 445 3.28 -5.48 -15.74
N PRO A 446 3.78 -4.22 -15.78
CA PRO A 446 4.43 -3.41 -14.73
C PRO A 446 3.52 -2.42 -14.00
N THR A 447 2.22 -2.43 -14.21
CA THR A 447 1.25 -1.40 -13.81
C THR A 447 0.44 -1.73 -12.54
N LEU A 448 0.80 -2.79 -11.82
CA LEU A 448 0.12 -3.13 -10.55
C LEU A 448 0.29 -1.99 -9.54
N SER A 449 -0.82 -1.55 -8.99
CA SER A 449 -0.76 -0.59 -7.89
C SER A 449 -0.22 -1.25 -6.61
N ILE A 450 0.40 -0.43 -5.77
CA ILE A 450 0.96 -0.89 -4.49
C ILE A 450 -0.16 -1.40 -3.58
N ASP A 451 -1.30 -0.72 -3.55
CA ASP A 451 -2.43 -1.05 -2.68
C ASP A 451 -3.05 -2.40 -3.05
N LEU A 452 -3.15 -2.70 -4.36
CA LEU A 452 -3.58 -4.03 -4.80
C LEU A 452 -2.62 -5.12 -4.32
N ILE A 453 -1.31 -4.92 -4.50
CA ILE A 453 -0.31 -5.90 -4.03
C ILE A 453 -0.40 -6.09 -2.52
N LEU A 454 -0.55 -5.02 -1.74
CA LEU A 454 -0.69 -5.09 -0.29
C LEU A 454 -1.92 -5.89 0.12
N SER A 455 -3.05 -5.68 -0.55
CA SER A 455 -4.29 -6.43 -0.31
C SER A 455 -4.13 -7.91 -0.67
N LEU A 456 -3.48 -8.24 -1.80
CA LEU A 456 -3.17 -9.63 -2.18
C LEU A 456 -2.24 -10.31 -1.17
N LEU A 457 -1.19 -9.64 -0.71
CA LEU A 457 -0.31 -10.17 0.33
C LEU A 457 -1.05 -10.40 1.65
N THR A 458 -1.98 -9.54 2.00
CA THR A 458 -2.84 -9.71 3.19
C THR A 458 -3.73 -10.93 3.07
N ILE A 459 -4.28 -11.21 1.88
CA ILE A 459 -5.04 -12.43 1.62
C ILE A 459 -4.16 -13.66 1.81
N VAL A 460 -2.96 -13.68 1.21
CA VAL A 460 -2.00 -14.78 1.36
C VAL A 460 -1.65 -15.00 2.82
N GLU A 461 -1.31 -13.92 3.55
CA GLU A 461 -0.95 -13.98 4.97
C GLU A 461 -2.08 -14.52 5.83
N SER A 462 -3.31 -14.04 5.59
CA SER A 462 -4.50 -14.48 6.34
C SER A 462 -4.79 -15.97 6.12
N LEU A 463 -4.70 -16.45 4.88
CA LEU A 463 -4.86 -17.86 4.55
C LEU A 463 -3.74 -18.72 5.14
N ALA A 464 -2.49 -18.27 5.04
CA ALA A 464 -1.32 -19.00 5.50
C ALA A 464 -1.22 -19.16 7.03
N GLN A 465 -2.01 -18.43 7.81
CA GLN A 465 -2.13 -18.65 9.26
C GLN A 465 -2.72 -20.02 9.59
N ASN A 466 -3.54 -20.57 8.70
CA ASN A 466 -4.07 -21.92 8.84
C ASN A 466 -3.16 -22.92 8.10
N GLU A 467 -2.83 -24.04 8.75
CA GLU A 467 -1.90 -25.06 8.22
C GLU A 467 -2.37 -25.65 6.89
N GLU A 468 -3.68 -25.97 6.76
CA GLU A 468 -4.24 -26.55 5.54
C GLU A 468 -4.06 -25.64 4.33
N TYR A 469 -4.42 -24.35 4.48
CA TYR A 469 -4.31 -23.39 3.39
C TYR A 469 -2.86 -22.97 3.13
N ARG A 470 -2.02 -22.93 4.16
CA ARG A 470 -0.58 -22.70 4.01
C ARG A 470 0.06 -23.77 3.13
N THR A 471 -0.28 -25.04 3.36
CA THR A 471 0.23 -26.15 2.54
C THR A 471 -0.25 -26.03 1.09
N ILE A 472 -1.51 -25.64 0.85
CA ILE A 472 -2.03 -25.40 -0.50
C ILE A 472 -1.27 -24.26 -1.20
N LEU A 473 -1.10 -23.12 -0.53
CA LEU A 473 -0.38 -21.98 -1.08
C LEU A 473 1.11 -22.30 -1.30
N GLY A 474 1.71 -23.02 -0.36
CA GLY A 474 3.12 -23.43 -0.41
C GLY A 474 3.44 -24.43 -1.53
N ALA A 475 2.47 -25.25 -1.93
CA ALA A 475 2.62 -26.15 -3.06
C ALA A 475 2.71 -25.43 -4.41
N TYR A 476 2.20 -24.19 -4.49
CA TYR A 476 2.28 -23.33 -5.68
C TYR A 476 3.62 -22.56 -5.73
N SER A 477 4.65 -23.20 -6.26
CA SER A 477 5.99 -22.60 -6.40
C SER A 477 5.97 -21.29 -7.20
N SER A 478 5.10 -21.20 -8.22
CA SER A 478 4.93 -19.97 -9.01
C SER A 478 4.44 -18.78 -8.19
N LEU A 479 3.55 -18.97 -7.23
CA LEU A 479 3.10 -17.90 -6.33
C LEU A 479 4.28 -17.38 -5.49
N THR A 480 5.03 -18.29 -4.87
CA THR A 480 6.22 -17.95 -4.08
C THR A 480 7.26 -17.21 -4.93
N GLU A 481 7.47 -17.66 -6.15
CA GLU A 481 8.38 -17.03 -7.09
C GLU A 481 7.95 -15.59 -7.43
N GLN A 482 6.68 -15.37 -7.74
CA GLN A 482 6.15 -14.03 -8.03
C GLN A 482 6.26 -13.10 -6.82
N ILE A 483 5.95 -13.59 -5.62
CA ILE A 483 6.13 -12.80 -4.39
C ILE A 483 7.61 -12.44 -4.18
N ALA A 484 8.54 -13.38 -4.42
CA ALA A 484 9.96 -13.12 -4.32
C ALA A 484 10.46 -12.12 -5.39
N GLN A 485 9.91 -12.19 -6.62
CA GLN A 485 10.22 -11.24 -7.69
C GLN A 485 9.75 -9.80 -7.37
N LEU A 486 8.64 -9.66 -6.64
CA LEU A 486 8.20 -8.35 -6.16
C LEU A 486 9.26 -7.66 -5.30
N LEU A 487 10.03 -8.39 -4.48
CA LEU A 487 11.15 -7.83 -3.73
C LEU A 487 12.21 -7.19 -4.63
N MET A 488 12.45 -7.76 -5.80
CA MET A 488 13.45 -7.24 -6.74
C MET A 488 13.05 -5.88 -7.33
N ARG A 489 11.75 -5.57 -7.38
CA ARG A 489 11.19 -4.39 -8.04
C ARG A 489 10.77 -3.29 -7.05
N SER A 490 10.46 -3.65 -5.82
CA SER A 490 9.73 -2.79 -4.88
C SER A 490 10.59 -2.08 -3.82
N TYR A 491 11.91 -2.02 -3.99
CA TYR A 491 12.81 -1.48 -2.94
C TYR A 491 12.55 -0.02 -2.54
N ALA A 492 11.91 0.75 -3.40
CA ALA A 492 11.55 2.14 -3.09
C ALA A 492 10.43 2.25 -2.03
N HIS A 493 9.63 1.21 -1.86
CA HIS A 493 8.44 1.20 -1.01
C HIS A 493 8.64 0.36 0.25
N SER A 494 9.04 0.99 1.33
CA SER A 494 9.36 0.29 2.59
C SER A 494 8.21 -0.52 3.18
N ILE A 495 6.97 -0.05 3.05
CA ILE A 495 5.77 -0.75 3.53
C ILE A 495 5.55 -2.03 2.73
N LEU A 496 5.68 -1.97 1.41
CA LEU A 496 5.52 -3.14 0.55
C LEU A 496 6.58 -4.20 0.84
N VAL A 497 7.85 -3.81 0.94
CA VAL A 497 8.95 -4.72 1.30
C VAL A 497 8.71 -5.39 2.66
N ASN A 498 8.22 -4.62 3.65
CA ASN A 498 7.86 -5.18 4.96
C ASN A 498 6.78 -6.26 4.85
N ASN A 499 5.70 -5.99 4.12
CA ASN A 499 4.59 -6.94 3.97
C ASN A 499 5.01 -8.18 3.16
N ILE A 500 5.88 -8.04 2.15
CA ILE A 500 6.42 -9.19 1.43
C ILE A 500 7.22 -10.09 2.37
N PHE A 501 8.16 -9.55 3.17
CA PHE A 501 8.91 -10.37 4.12
C PHE A 501 8.00 -11.02 5.16
N ARG A 502 6.98 -10.31 5.64
CA ARG A 502 6.00 -10.83 6.59
C ARG A 502 5.20 -11.99 5.98
N CYS A 503 4.72 -11.84 4.74
CA CYS A 503 4.04 -12.88 4.00
C CYS A 503 4.94 -14.12 3.78
N LEU A 504 6.21 -13.91 3.40
CA LEU A 504 7.15 -15.01 3.24
C LEU A 504 7.44 -15.73 4.58
N CYS A 505 7.46 -15.01 5.70
CA CYS A 505 7.61 -15.61 7.03
C CYS A 505 6.46 -16.57 7.37
N THR A 506 5.23 -16.29 6.94
CA THR A 506 4.08 -17.16 7.19
C THR A 506 4.11 -18.43 6.34
N LEU A 507 4.73 -18.39 5.16
CA LEU A 507 4.83 -19.51 4.22
C LEU A 507 6.08 -20.38 4.43
N ILE A 508 7.09 -19.89 5.14
CA ILE A 508 8.44 -20.51 5.21
C ILE A 508 8.48 -21.91 5.82
N ASP A 509 7.45 -22.32 6.55
CA ASP A 509 7.38 -23.65 7.13
C ASP A 509 7.21 -24.76 6.08
N GLU A 510 6.74 -24.41 4.88
CA GLU A 510 6.56 -25.35 3.79
C GLU A 510 7.88 -25.59 3.03
N ALA A 511 8.25 -26.86 2.83
CA ALA A 511 9.51 -27.23 2.16
C ALA A 511 9.60 -26.71 0.71
N PRO A 512 8.54 -26.80 -0.14
CA PRO A 512 8.60 -26.27 -1.50
C PRO A 512 8.85 -24.76 -1.56
N VAL A 513 8.34 -24.01 -0.57
CA VAL A 513 8.57 -22.56 -0.45
C VAL A 513 10.05 -22.28 -0.20
N ARG A 514 10.67 -23.01 0.73
CA ARG A 514 12.09 -22.86 1.04
C ARG A 514 12.97 -23.14 -0.16
N GLU A 515 12.71 -24.24 -0.86
CA GLU A 515 13.43 -24.63 -2.09
C GLU A 515 13.31 -23.54 -3.16
N THR A 516 12.09 -23.06 -3.42
CA THR A 516 11.82 -22.01 -4.39
C THR A 516 12.52 -20.70 -4.05
N LEU A 517 12.50 -20.29 -2.78
CA LEU A 517 13.16 -19.06 -2.32
C LEU A 517 14.68 -19.14 -2.48
N LEU A 518 15.29 -20.26 -2.12
CA LEU A 518 16.75 -20.45 -2.23
C LEU A 518 17.21 -20.51 -3.68
N ALA A 519 16.38 -21.05 -4.59
CA ALA A 519 16.64 -21.06 -6.03
C ALA A 519 16.51 -19.67 -6.66
N ASN A 520 15.63 -18.79 -6.14
CA ASN A 520 15.21 -17.51 -6.75
C ASN A 520 15.88 -16.27 -6.14
N TYR A 521 17.17 -16.23 -5.94
CA TYR A 521 17.92 -15.03 -5.55
C TYR A 521 17.44 -14.30 -4.29
N ILE A 522 16.64 -14.93 -3.40
CA ILE A 522 16.13 -14.32 -2.16
C ILE A 522 17.28 -13.76 -1.31
N VAL A 523 18.40 -14.46 -1.28
CA VAL A 523 19.59 -14.04 -0.50
C VAL A 523 20.18 -12.73 -1.03
N SER A 524 20.16 -12.53 -2.36
CA SER A 524 20.60 -11.26 -2.95
C SER A 524 19.64 -10.12 -2.59
N SER A 525 18.35 -10.39 -2.55
CA SER A 525 17.31 -9.45 -2.12
C SER A 525 17.46 -9.09 -0.63
N ILE A 526 17.73 -10.07 0.23
CA ILE A 526 18.04 -9.86 1.64
C ILE A 526 19.26 -8.95 1.78
N LYS A 527 20.34 -9.24 1.07
CA LYS A 527 21.58 -8.44 1.12
C LYS A 527 21.35 -6.98 0.71
N ARG A 528 20.48 -6.76 -0.28
CA ARG A 528 20.08 -5.43 -0.71
C ARG A 528 19.18 -4.74 0.32
N ALA A 529 18.22 -5.45 0.90
CA ALA A 529 17.31 -4.91 1.92
C ALA A 529 18.06 -4.52 3.22
N LEU A 530 19.09 -5.27 3.62
CA LEU A 530 19.94 -4.93 4.77
C LEU A 530 20.67 -3.60 4.59
N LYS A 531 20.98 -3.22 3.34
CA LYS A 531 21.60 -1.92 2.99
C LYS A 531 20.61 -0.76 2.87
N SER A 532 19.31 -0.99 3.04
CA SER A 532 18.28 0.05 2.99
C SER A 532 18.49 1.11 4.07
N LEU A 533 18.10 2.34 3.79
CA LEU A 533 18.06 3.41 4.79
C LEU A 533 16.86 3.30 5.74
N SER A 534 15.80 2.60 5.34
CA SER A 534 14.56 2.43 6.12
C SER A 534 14.75 1.44 7.27
N ASN A 535 14.48 1.89 8.50
CA ASN A 535 14.49 1.03 9.69
C ASN A 535 13.39 -0.04 9.64
N LEU A 536 12.26 0.25 9.00
CA LEU A 536 11.18 -0.71 8.80
C LEU A 536 11.66 -1.90 7.96
N VAL A 537 12.32 -1.63 6.83
CA VAL A 537 12.89 -2.68 5.96
C VAL A 537 13.96 -3.49 6.69
N LYS A 538 14.86 -2.81 7.42
CA LYS A 538 15.89 -3.49 8.23
C LYS A 538 15.27 -4.42 9.28
N THR A 539 14.24 -3.96 9.99
CA THR A 539 13.53 -4.77 10.98
C THR A 539 12.88 -5.99 10.34
N SER A 540 12.21 -5.79 9.21
CA SER A 540 11.51 -6.86 8.49
C SER A 540 12.47 -7.94 7.99
N VAL A 541 13.57 -7.54 7.37
CA VAL A 541 14.56 -8.49 6.84
C VAL A 541 15.30 -9.21 7.95
N THR A 542 15.61 -8.54 9.07
CA THR A 542 16.26 -9.20 10.21
C THR A 542 15.31 -10.16 10.93
N ASN A 543 14.02 -9.85 11.00
CA ASN A 543 12.98 -10.77 11.47
C ASN A 543 12.85 -12.00 10.55
N PHE A 544 12.90 -11.79 9.24
CA PHE A 544 12.91 -12.90 8.28
C PHE A 544 14.13 -13.80 8.47
N ILE A 545 15.32 -13.23 8.66
CA ILE A 545 16.53 -13.98 8.98
C ILE A 545 16.33 -14.78 10.26
N LEU A 546 15.80 -14.18 11.33
CA LEU A 546 15.52 -14.86 12.59
C LEU A 546 14.58 -16.05 12.42
N GLN A 547 13.53 -15.92 11.63
CA GLN A 547 12.59 -16.99 11.36
C GLN A 547 13.21 -18.13 10.53
N THR A 548 14.04 -17.79 9.55
CA THR A 548 14.64 -18.76 8.62
C THR A 548 15.87 -19.46 9.19
N THR A 549 16.52 -18.93 10.23
CA THR A 549 17.67 -19.58 10.89
C THR A 549 17.34 -20.89 11.61
N ARG A 550 16.06 -21.27 11.73
CA ARG A 550 15.67 -22.61 12.18
C ARG A 550 15.93 -23.69 11.12
N PHE A 551 16.15 -23.30 9.85
CA PHE A 551 16.43 -24.19 8.73
C PHE A 551 17.91 -24.10 8.32
N ASN A 552 18.61 -25.24 8.31
CA ASN A 552 20.05 -25.30 8.04
C ASN A 552 20.41 -24.81 6.63
N GLU A 553 19.57 -25.09 5.63
CA GLU A 553 19.78 -24.66 4.25
C GLU A 553 19.87 -23.13 4.10
N PHE A 554 19.10 -22.36 4.90
CA PHE A 554 19.22 -20.91 4.93
C PHE A 554 20.48 -20.43 5.61
N ILE A 555 20.91 -21.12 6.67
CA ILE A 555 22.15 -20.77 7.39
C ILE A 555 23.34 -20.91 6.45
N ASP A 556 23.42 -22.04 5.76
CA ASP A 556 24.49 -22.32 4.80
C ASP A 556 24.48 -21.25 3.69
N ALA A 557 23.29 -20.91 3.15
CA ALA A 557 23.13 -19.85 2.16
C ALA A 557 23.53 -18.45 2.70
N TYR A 558 23.23 -18.14 3.94
CA TYR A 558 23.61 -16.85 4.55
C TYR A 558 25.11 -16.72 4.75
N ILE A 559 25.78 -17.80 5.10
CA ILE A 559 27.23 -17.82 5.23
C ILE A 559 27.88 -17.79 3.85
N ASP A 560 27.47 -18.67 2.94
CA ASP A 560 28.06 -18.81 1.61
C ASP A 560 27.92 -17.56 0.74
N ARG A 561 26.84 -16.85 0.87
CA ARG A 561 26.57 -15.65 0.08
C ARG A 561 26.87 -14.36 0.83
N GLY A 562 27.53 -14.41 1.99
CA GLY A 562 28.08 -13.25 2.70
C GLY A 562 27.04 -12.35 3.36
N ILE A 563 25.88 -12.88 3.80
CA ILE A 563 24.89 -12.12 4.58
C ILE A 563 25.42 -11.82 5.98
N LEU A 564 26.08 -12.81 6.62
CA LEU A 564 26.67 -12.63 7.92
C LEU A 564 27.73 -11.53 7.93
N GLU A 565 28.53 -11.41 6.87
CA GLU A 565 29.52 -10.35 6.69
C GLU A 565 28.86 -8.97 6.67
N VAL A 566 27.77 -8.83 5.86
CA VAL A 566 27.02 -7.58 5.79
C VAL A 566 26.44 -7.21 7.15
N LEU A 567 25.89 -8.18 7.89
CA LEU A 567 25.35 -7.95 9.23
C LEU A 567 26.43 -7.48 10.21
N LEU A 568 27.62 -8.11 10.18
CA LEU A 568 28.74 -7.76 11.06
C LEU A 568 29.35 -6.40 10.72
N ASP A 569 29.48 -6.06 9.45
CA ASP A 569 29.99 -4.75 9.01
C ASP A 569 29.06 -3.62 9.44
N PHE A 570 27.76 -3.77 9.23
CA PHE A 570 26.79 -2.76 9.66
C PHE A 570 26.64 -2.66 11.18
N GLN A 571 26.92 -3.73 11.95
CA GLN A 571 26.91 -3.68 13.41
C GLN A 571 27.93 -2.67 13.99
N LYS A 572 28.97 -2.35 13.24
CA LYS A 572 29.97 -1.34 13.62
C LYS A 572 29.44 0.10 13.50
N HIS A 573 28.33 0.29 12.81
CA HIS A 573 27.70 1.59 12.58
C HIS A 573 26.52 1.81 13.54
N ALA A 574 26.37 3.04 14.07
CA ALA A 574 25.45 3.39 15.17
C ALA A 574 23.94 3.25 14.89
N PHE A 575 23.53 2.80 13.70
CA PHE A 575 22.12 2.78 13.27
C PHE A 575 21.56 1.36 13.03
N CYS A 576 21.80 0.45 13.96
CA CYS A 576 21.21 -0.88 13.88
C CYS A 576 19.87 -0.95 14.60
N VAL A 577 18.88 -1.64 13.99
CA VAL A 577 17.60 -1.94 14.62
C VAL A 577 17.79 -2.99 15.75
N SER A 578 16.84 -3.04 16.70
CA SER A 578 16.92 -3.94 17.87
C SER A 578 17.05 -5.43 17.51
N THR A 579 16.48 -5.84 16.36
CA THR A 579 16.51 -7.23 15.86
C THR A 579 17.82 -7.60 15.15
N TRP A 580 18.74 -6.65 14.93
CA TRP A 580 19.98 -6.86 14.20
C TRP A 580 20.96 -7.80 14.93
N ALA A 581 21.26 -7.48 16.17
CA ALA A 581 22.14 -8.31 16.99
C ALA A 581 21.56 -9.73 17.23
N PRO A 582 20.26 -9.90 17.55
CA PRO A 582 19.62 -11.21 17.59
C PRO A 582 19.77 -12.01 16.29
N ALA A 583 19.65 -11.38 15.12
CA ALA A 583 19.81 -12.07 13.84
C ALA A 583 21.23 -12.63 13.65
N ILE A 584 22.25 -11.84 14.00
CA ILE A 584 23.64 -12.30 13.98
C ILE A 584 23.82 -13.50 14.92
N GLU A 585 23.39 -13.37 16.17
CA GLU A 585 23.55 -14.44 17.18
C GLU A 585 22.74 -15.70 16.81
N SER A 586 21.59 -15.54 16.13
CA SER A 586 20.82 -16.68 15.65
C SER A 586 21.57 -17.48 14.57
N ILE A 587 22.22 -16.80 13.62
CA ILE A 587 23.09 -17.47 12.63
C ILE A 587 24.29 -18.11 13.32
N LEU A 588 24.99 -17.37 14.18
CA LEU A 588 26.19 -17.84 14.86
C LEU A 588 25.91 -19.02 15.80
N SER A 589 24.74 -19.05 16.44
CA SER A 589 24.36 -20.15 17.33
C SER A 589 24.23 -21.50 16.61
N LYS A 590 23.98 -21.48 15.32
CA LYS A 590 23.87 -22.69 14.49
C LYS A 590 25.15 -23.06 13.76
N CYS A 591 26.14 -22.18 13.77
CA CYS A 591 27.47 -22.43 13.18
C CYS A 591 28.56 -22.14 14.19
N PRO A 592 28.88 -23.11 15.08
CA PRO A 592 29.90 -22.93 16.12
C PRO A 592 31.26 -22.52 15.56
N THR A 593 31.62 -23.02 14.39
CA THR A 593 32.87 -22.66 13.70
C THR A 593 32.98 -21.16 13.43
N MET A 594 31.95 -20.58 12.84
CA MET A 594 31.89 -19.15 12.55
C MET A 594 31.79 -18.31 13.82
N LYS A 595 31.01 -18.79 14.81
CA LYS A 595 30.89 -18.12 16.09
C LYS A 595 32.24 -18.02 16.77
N PHE A 596 32.98 -19.13 16.81
CA PHE A 596 34.31 -19.16 17.41
C PHE A 596 35.31 -18.26 16.67
N ALA A 597 35.33 -18.30 15.36
CA ALA A 597 36.20 -17.46 14.54
C ALA A 597 35.96 -15.96 14.79
N ILE A 598 34.70 -15.53 14.96
CA ILE A 598 34.31 -14.11 15.12
C ILE A 598 34.39 -13.67 16.58
N ARG A 599 33.85 -14.48 17.51
CA ARG A 599 33.70 -14.12 18.94
C ARG A 599 34.89 -14.58 19.80
N ASN A 600 35.77 -15.46 19.28
CA ASN A 600 36.87 -16.11 19.99
C ASN A 600 36.41 -16.95 21.20
N GLY A 601 35.14 -17.33 21.25
CA GLY A 601 34.58 -18.12 22.34
C GLY A 601 33.30 -18.83 21.96
N LEU A 602 33.08 -20.00 22.56
CA LEU A 602 31.83 -20.75 22.55
C LEU A 602 31.31 -20.86 24.00
N ASN A 603 30.03 -20.70 24.15
CA ASN A 603 29.32 -20.84 25.43
C ASN A 603 28.85 -22.27 25.65
N PHE A 604 28.23 -22.54 26.80
CA PHE A 604 27.68 -23.86 27.14
C PHE A 604 26.63 -24.36 26.15
N THR A 605 25.87 -23.46 25.55
CA THR A 605 24.82 -23.79 24.57
C THR A 605 25.36 -24.07 23.17
N ASP A 606 26.61 -23.70 22.88
CA ASP A 606 27.21 -23.91 21.58
C ASP A 606 27.84 -25.30 21.53
N ILE A 607 27.20 -26.24 20.87
CA ILE A 607 27.54 -27.63 20.82
C ILE A 607 28.24 -27.93 19.50
N THR A 608 29.42 -28.54 19.58
CA THR A 608 30.22 -28.93 18.41
C THR A 608 29.85 -30.33 17.88
N ALA A 609 28.98 -31.04 18.59
CA ALA A 609 28.52 -32.37 18.22
C ALA A 609 27.50 -32.27 17.06
N GLY A 610 27.66 -33.06 15.99
CA GLY A 610 26.71 -33.20 14.89
C GLY A 610 27.02 -32.42 13.61
N LYS A 611 28.05 -31.57 13.60
CA LYS A 611 28.63 -30.96 12.37
C LYS A 611 30.14 -30.84 12.53
N ASP A 612 30.86 -30.81 11.41
CA ASP A 612 32.28 -30.53 11.41
C ASP A 612 32.57 -29.18 12.09
N PHE A 613 33.37 -29.18 13.14
CA PHE A 613 33.83 -27.98 13.82
C PHE A 613 35.29 -27.72 13.45
N TYR A 614 35.59 -26.60 12.85
CA TYR A 614 36.89 -26.20 12.36
C TYR A 614 37.51 -25.14 13.24
N VAL A 615 38.73 -25.31 13.66
CA VAL A 615 39.47 -24.36 14.50
C VAL A 615 40.88 -24.12 13.97
N SER A 616 41.17 -22.84 13.66
CA SER A 616 42.53 -22.41 13.30
C SER A 616 43.28 -21.88 14.51
N ARG A 617 44.60 -22.20 14.60
CA ARG A 617 45.48 -21.65 15.66
C ARG A 617 45.58 -20.14 15.60
N ARG A 618 45.72 -19.58 14.39
CA ARG A 618 45.75 -18.12 14.21
C ARG A 618 44.34 -17.56 14.12
N LYS A 619 44.15 -16.41 14.74
CA LYS A 619 42.96 -15.58 14.51
C LYS A 619 43.04 -15.04 13.09
N PHE A 620 41.96 -15.13 12.36
CA PHE A 620 41.88 -14.42 11.07
C PHE A 620 41.79 -12.93 11.37
N GLU A 621 42.73 -12.14 10.84
CA GLU A 621 42.75 -10.68 11.01
C GLU A 621 41.62 -10.05 10.22
N ASP A 622 41.40 -10.53 9.00
CA ASP A 622 40.24 -10.20 8.17
C ASP A 622 39.17 -11.28 8.31
N PHE A 623 37.91 -10.86 8.36
CA PHE A 623 36.81 -11.79 8.39
C PHE A 623 36.79 -12.61 7.09
N ARG A 624 37.27 -13.81 7.12
CA ARG A 624 37.20 -14.80 6.06
C ARG A 624 36.35 -15.97 6.54
N SER A 625 35.37 -16.35 5.70
CA SER A 625 34.55 -17.51 6.02
C SER A 625 35.38 -18.80 5.90
N PHE A 626 35.03 -19.81 6.68
CA PHE A 626 35.64 -21.13 6.47
C PHE A 626 35.29 -21.69 5.08
N GLN A 627 34.25 -21.22 4.43
CA GLN A 627 33.91 -21.55 3.03
C GLN A 627 34.97 -21.02 2.07
N ASP A 628 35.56 -19.86 2.32
CA ASP A 628 36.63 -19.33 1.47
C ASP A 628 37.88 -20.23 1.54
N ILE A 629 38.15 -20.79 2.75
CA ILE A 629 39.23 -21.79 2.92
C ILE A 629 38.88 -23.09 2.15
N LEU A 630 37.64 -23.54 2.24
CA LEU A 630 37.17 -24.74 1.56
C LEU A 630 37.15 -24.62 0.02
N ARG A 631 36.94 -23.39 -0.51
CA ARG A 631 36.96 -23.09 -1.94
C ARG A 631 38.35 -22.81 -2.51
N ASN A 632 39.38 -22.91 -1.69
CA ASN A 632 40.76 -22.54 -2.02
C ASN A 632 40.97 -21.02 -2.27
N ASP A 633 40.02 -20.18 -1.90
CA ASP A 633 40.18 -18.72 -2.02
C ASP A 633 41.18 -18.19 -1.00
N CYS A 634 41.44 -18.97 0.02
CA CYS A 634 42.39 -18.65 1.06
C CYS A 634 43.11 -19.92 1.58
N SER A 635 44.42 -19.99 1.43
CA SER A 635 45.20 -21.06 2.02
C SER A 635 45.63 -20.69 3.45
N PRO A 636 45.21 -21.43 4.48
CA PRO A 636 45.71 -21.20 5.84
C PRO A 636 47.18 -21.53 5.91
N LEU A 637 47.99 -20.63 6.46
CA LEU A 637 49.42 -20.87 6.70
C LEU A 637 49.66 -21.99 7.75
N ASP A 638 48.70 -22.17 8.65
CA ASP A 638 48.74 -23.16 9.75
C ASP A 638 47.68 -24.24 9.58
N ALA A 639 47.86 -25.35 10.31
CA ALA A 639 46.90 -26.41 10.39
C ALA A 639 45.53 -25.94 10.94
N VAL A 640 44.47 -26.42 10.34
CA VAL A 640 43.09 -26.27 10.82
C VAL A 640 42.65 -27.58 11.44
N LEU A 641 42.33 -27.57 12.73
CA LEU A 641 41.85 -28.76 13.42
C LEU A 641 40.40 -29.00 13.13
N VAL A 642 40.04 -30.26 12.83
CA VAL A 642 38.67 -30.68 12.55
C VAL A 642 38.18 -31.60 13.66
N VAL A 643 37.05 -31.25 14.27
CA VAL A 643 36.32 -32.08 15.21
C VAL A 643 35.14 -32.70 14.53
N ASN A 644 35.19 -33.99 14.26
CA ASN A 644 34.10 -34.75 13.62
C ASN A 644 34.01 -36.12 14.29
N PHE A 645 32.85 -36.43 14.87
CA PHE A 645 32.56 -37.72 15.51
C PHE A 645 31.82 -38.70 14.61
N ASP A 646 31.49 -38.31 13.37
CA ASP A 646 30.81 -39.19 12.42
C ASP A 646 31.75 -40.35 12.04
N ARG A 647 31.25 -41.59 12.15
CA ARG A 647 32.04 -42.77 11.76
C ARG A 647 32.39 -42.65 10.29
N PRO A 648 33.66 -42.74 9.91
CA PRO A 648 34.07 -42.76 8.51
C PRO A 648 33.41 -43.93 7.81
N LYS A 649 33.06 -43.71 6.51
CA LYS A 649 32.61 -44.81 5.64
C LYS A 649 33.72 -45.90 5.62
N PRO A 650 33.37 -47.18 5.46
CA PRO A 650 34.30 -48.31 5.49
C PRO A 650 35.55 -48.19 4.59
N ASP A 651 35.45 -47.40 3.52
CA ASP A 651 36.53 -47.21 2.55
C ASP A 651 37.59 -46.16 2.95
N ALA A 652 37.42 -45.47 4.09
CA ALA A 652 38.38 -44.48 4.59
C ALA A 652 39.31 -45.05 5.66
N THR A 653 39.98 -46.14 5.40
CA THR A 653 40.52 -47.04 6.42
C THR A 653 41.98 -46.88 6.78
N ASP A 654 42.75 -46.00 6.24
CA ASP A 654 44.14 -45.88 6.63
C ASP A 654 44.31 -45.06 7.90
N VAL A 655 44.46 -45.75 9.03
CA VAL A 655 44.96 -45.13 10.25
C VAL A 655 46.43 -44.75 9.99
N ILE A 656 46.58 -43.51 9.56
CA ILE A 656 47.91 -42.97 9.30
C ILE A 656 48.57 -42.70 10.66
N ASP A 657 49.57 -43.47 10.97
CA ASP A 657 50.40 -43.35 12.18
C ASP A 657 51.64 -42.54 11.84
N VAL A 658 51.67 -41.27 12.22
CA VAL A 658 52.80 -40.38 12.00
C VAL A 658 53.67 -40.40 13.26
N PRO A 659 54.94 -40.85 13.18
CA PRO A 659 55.81 -40.86 14.35
C PRO A 659 56.07 -39.43 14.86
N LEU A 660 56.11 -39.26 16.18
CA LEU A 660 56.43 -37.99 16.81
C LEU A 660 57.93 -37.73 16.68
N ARG A 661 58.32 -36.59 16.14
CA ARG A 661 59.69 -36.13 16.03
C ARG A 661 59.95 -35.01 17.04
N CYS A 662 61.00 -35.12 17.83
CA CYS A 662 61.52 -34.02 18.64
C CYS A 662 62.61 -33.32 17.84
N MET A 663 62.39 -31.99 17.51
CA MET A 663 63.32 -31.30 16.65
C MET A 663 64.07 -30.17 17.36
N HIS A 664 65.39 -30.27 17.36
CA HIS A 664 66.24 -29.09 17.50
C HIS A 664 66.74 -28.50 16.16
N THR A 665 66.33 -29.08 15.01
CA THR A 665 66.75 -28.63 13.69
C THR A 665 65.64 -28.88 12.68
N VAL A 666 64.95 -27.87 12.22
CA VAL A 666 64.09 -27.94 11.09
C VAL A 666 64.65 -27.06 9.96
N SER A 667 65.06 -27.69 8.85
CA SER A 667 65.28 -27.01 7.61
C SER A 667 63.95 -26.75 6.98
N ASP A 668 63.55 -25.47 6.84
CA ASP A 668 62.42 -25.02 6.05
C ASP A 668 62.70 -25.30 4.58
N SER A 669 62.27 -26.42 4.07
CA SER A 669 62.12 -26.66 2.64
C SER A 669 60.64 -26.75 2.29
N PRO A 670 60.07 -25.72 1.70
CA PRO A 670 58.71 -25.83 1.15
C PRO A 670 58.80 -26.70 -0.09
N GLY A 671 58.47 -27.97 0.04
CA GLY A 671 58.23 -28.81 -1.13
C GLY A 671 57.01 -28.31 -1.86
N ASP A 672 57.20 -27.98 -3.09
CA ASP A 672 56.16 -27.55 -4.07
C ASP A 672 55.30 -28.79 -4.38
N GLN A 673 54.27 -29.04 -3.54
CA GLN A 673 53.28 -30.09 -3.77
C GLN A 673 51.92 -29.44 -3.94
N SER A 674 51.23 -29.76 -5.03
CA SER A 674 49.86 -29.40 -5.30
C SER A 674 48.92 -29.98 -4.23
N TRP A 675 48.61 -29.17 -3.25
CA TRP A 675 47.78 -29.54 -2.10
C TRP A 675 46.30 -29.56 -2.55
N ASN A 676 45.58 -30.63 -2.22
CA ASN A 676 44.13 -30.66 -2.37
C ASN A 676 43.47 -30.09 -1.12
N TYR A 677 43.27 -28.77 -1.11
CA TYR A 677 42.72 -28.05 0.05
C TYR A 677 41.27 -28.46 0.37
N CYS A 678 40.56 -29.06 -0.54
CA CYS A 678 39.16 -29.50 -0.36
C CYS A 678 39.04 -30.88 0.26
N LYS A 679 40.14 -31.62 0.38
CA LYS A 679 40.13 -32.95 0.96
C LYS A 679 39.86 -32.90 2.47
N ARG A 680 38.76 -33.52 2.89
CA ARG A 680 38.39 -33.67 4.31
C ARG A 680 38.61 -35.11 4.73
N PRO A 681 39.73 -35.43 5.40
CA PRO A 681 39.92 -36.76 5.89
C PRO A 681 38.96 -37.08 7.04
N GLY A 682 38.43 -38.30 7.09
CA GLY A 682 37.60 -38.78 8.15
C GLY A 682 38.43 -38.98 9.43
N ASP A 683 37.83 -38.83 10.62
CA ASP A 683 38.47 -39.09 11.89
C ASP A 683 38.07 -40.47 12.43
N VAL A 684 38.98 -41.44 12.35
CA VAL A 684 38.74 -42.82 12.82
C VAL A 684 38.94 -42.95 14.33
N ARG A 685 39.79 -42.11 14.92
CA ARG A 685 40.22 -42.26 16.34
C ARG A 685 39.28 -41.49 17.28
N LEU A 686 38.75 -40.38 16.90
CA LEU A 686 37.92 -39.56 17.77
C LEU A 686 36.67 -40.29 18.31
N PRO A 687 35.92 -41.08 17.49
CA PRO A 687 34.85 -41.95 17.99
C PRO A 687 35.34 -43.01 18.99
N GLN A 688 36.58 -43.58 18.82
CA GLN A 688 37.17 -44.54 19.72
C GLN A 688 37.49 -43.90 21.09
N TYR A 689 38.02 -42.67 21.11
CA TYR A 689 38.25 -41.93 22.34
C TYR A 689 36.95 -41.65 23.11
N LEU A 690 35.86 -41.33 22.40
CA LEU A 690 34.56 -41.17 23.01
C LEU A 690 34.03 -42.48 23.62
N GLU A 691 34.22 -43.61 22.93
CA GLU A 691 33.80 -44.92 23.43
C GLU A 691 34.57 -45.32 24.70
N ALA A 692 35.90 -45.15 24.71
CA ALA A 692 36.76 -45.40 25.90
C ALA A 692 36.35 -44.45 27.06
N LEU A 693 36.06 -43.21 26.81
CA LEU A 693 35.57 -42.26 27.82
C LEU A 693 34.20 -42.71 28.38
N ASN A 694 33.25 -43.13 27.52
CA ASN A 694 31.98 -43.64 27.99
C ASN A 694 32.09 -44.89 28.85
N GLN A 695 32.99 -45.81 28.52
CA GLN A 695 33.31 -46.98 29.36
C GLN A 695 33.85 -46.55 30.71
N THR A 696 34.78 -45.57 30.76
CA THR A 696 35.31 -45.01 32.00
C THR A 696 34.20 -44.36 32.83
N LEU A 697 33.32 -43.56 32.24
CA LEU A 697 32.19 -42.96 32.93
C LEU A 697 31.21 -44.02 33.47
N ALA A 698 30.99 -45.10 32.72
CA ALA A 698 30.15 -46.21 33.19
C ALA A 698 30.71 -46.89 34.45
N ILE A 699 32.01 -47.12 34.49
CA ILE A 699 32.66 -47.67 35.66
C ILE A 699 32.47 -46.81 36.91
N HIS A 700 32.45 -45.49 36.74
CA HIS A 700 32.24 -44.53 37.82
C HIS A 700 30.76 -44.20 38.08
N GLY A 701 29.80 -44.83 37.39
CA GLY A 701 28.35 -44.55 37.53
C GLY A 701 27.92 -43.15 37.09
N LEU A 702 28.67 -42.53 36.15
CA LEU A 702 28.51 -41.16 35.72
C LEU A 702 27.93 -41.05 34.29
N VAL A 703 27.42 -42.14 33.73
CA VAL A 703 26.74 -42.12 32.42
C VAL A 703 25.34 -41.57 32.60
N GLU A 704 25.06 -40.50 31.89
CA GLU A 704 23.73 -39.88 31.86
C GLU A 704 23.31 -39.57 30.39
N ASN A 705 22.00 -39.50 30.16
CA ASN A 705 21.53 -39.12 28.85
C ASN A 705 21.87 -37.62 28.60
N PRO A 706 22.58 -37.26 27.51
CA PRO A 706 22.98 -35.89 27.22
C PRO A 706 21.82 -34.90 27.11
N GLU A 707 20.70 -35.32 26.59
CA GLU A 707 19.50 -34.44 26.46
C GLU A 707 18.89 -34.12 27.83
N ARG A 708 18.89 -35.08 28.74
CA ARG A 708 18.40 -34.84 30.10
C ARG A 708 19.28 -33.87 30.86
N ILE A 709 20.60 -33.98 30.71
CA ILE A 709 21.57 -33.11 31.34
C ILE A 709 21.46 -31.68 30.86
N ARG A 710 21.17 -31.47 29.59
CA ARG A 710 20.97 -30.13 29.04
C ARG A 710 19.79 -29.37 29.67
N ARG A 711 18.83 -30.06 30.24
CA ARG A 711 17.68 -29.46 30.94
C ARG A 711 17.96 -29.20 32.43
N SER A 712 18.79 -30.01 33.07
CA SER A 712 19.13 -29.87 34.48
C SER A 712 20.56 -30.36 34.73
N VAL A 713 21.34 -29.62 35.53
CA VAL A 713 22.74 -29.90 35.77
C VAL A 713 22.92 -30.40 37.19
N ASP A 714 23.55 -31.57 37.34
CA ASP A 714 24.07 -32.06 38.65
C ASP A 714 25.49 -31.59 38.83
N PHE A 715 25.70 -30.58 39.68
CA PHE A 715 26.99 -29.97 39.90
C PHE A 715 28.03 -30.90 40.53
N ASP A 716 27.59 -31.89 41.35
CA ASP A 716 28.51 -32.86 41.96
C ASP A 716 29.12 -33.78 40.88
N ASN A 717 28.33 -34.06 39.84
CA ASN A 717 28.80 -34.85 38.72
C ASN A 717 29.64 -34.02 37.72
N VAL A 718 29.41 -32.72 37.60
CA VAL A 718 30.18 -31.83 36.71
C VAL A 718 31.65 -31.87 37.03
N ALA A 719 32.04 -31.71 38.31
CA ALA A 719 33.42 -31.73 38.74
C ALA A 719 34.11 -33.08 38.43
N LYS A 720 33.43 -34.19 38.74
CA LYS A 720 34.00 -35.56 38.53
C LYS A 720 34.12 -35.85 37.02
N ARG A 721 33.12 -35.51 36.23
CA ARG A 721 33.12 -35.68 34.77
C ARG A 721 34.21 -34.84 34.12
N SER A 722 34.34 -33.56 34.52
CA SER A 722 35.39 -32.68 34.02
C SER A 722 36.78 -33.26 34.25
N LYS A 723 37.01 -33.82 35.45
CA LYS A 723 38.27 -34.46 35.77
C LYS A 723 38.57 -35.69 34.92
N LEU A 724 37.58 -36.56 34.71
CA LEU A 724 37.76 -37.77 33.89
C LEU A 724 38.01 -37.43 32.42
N ILE A 725 37.30 -36.40 31.86
CA ILE A 725 37.53 -35.93 30.50
C ILE A 725 38.95 -35.34 30.38
N ALA A 726 39.37 -34.51 31.35
CA ALA A 726 40.71 -33.92 31.34
C ALA A 726 41.80 -35.01 31.35
N GLN A 727 41.60 -36.05 32.15
CA GLN A 727 42.50 -37.20 32.20
C GLN A 727 42.52 -37.99 30.89
N ALA A 728 41.35 -38.20 30.25
CA ALA A 728 41.26 -38.84 28.95
C ALA A 728 41.95 -38.01 27.85
N VAL A 729 41.74 -36.69 27.83
CA VAL A 729 42.44 -35.78 26.93
C VAL A 729 43.92 -35.81 27.11
N PHE A 730 44.36 -35.81 28.37
CA PHE A 730 45.78 -35.89 28.71
C PHE A 730 46.39 -37.22 28.26
N ALA A 731 45.75 -38.36 28.51
CA ALA A 731 46.20 -39.66 28.08
C ALA A 731 46.37 -39.76 26.55
N VAL A 732 45.41 -39.17 25.79
CA VAL A 732 45.46 -39.21 24.32
C VAL A 732 46.56 -38.31 23.75
N MET A 733 46.78 -37.13 24.32
CA MET A 733 47.69 -36.11 23.77
C MET A 733 48.97 -35.94 24.52
N ASN A 734 49.36 -36.93 25.26
CA ASN A 734 50.59 -36.89 26.12
C ASN A 734 51.70 -37.84 25.67
N ASP A 735 51.64 -38.40 24.49
CA ASP A 735 52.69 -39.27 23.95
C ASP A 735 54.06 -38.60 23.92
N ASN A 736 54.16 -37.29 24.12
CA ASN A 736 55.39 -36.51 24.21
C ASN A 736 56.21 -36.79 25.45
N LEU A 737 55.61 -37.14 26.58
CA LEU A 737 56.34 -37.30 27.88
C LEU A 737 57.15 -38.54 27.91
N LYS A 738 56.98 -39.47 26.98
CA LYS A 738 57.86 -40.63 26.81
C LYS A 738 59.19 -40.32 26.10
N ILE A 739 59.21 -39.15 25.40
CA ILE A 739 60.34 -38.75 24.56
C ILE A 739 61.13 -37.58 25.16
N VAL A 740 60.52 -36.81 26.06
CA VAL A 740 61.10 -35.59 26.60
C VAL A 740 61.52 -35.81 28.07
N ASP A 741 62.78 -35.60 28.34
CA ASP A 741 63.33 -35.54 29.69
C ASP A 741 62.58 -34.49 30.53
N LEU A 742 62.42 -34.79 31.84
CA LEU A 742 61.74 -33.97 32.84
C LEU A 742 62.17 -32.48 32.93
N ASN A 743 63.17 -32.09 32.13
CA ASN A 743 63.75 -30.74 32.06
C ASN A 743 63.35 -29.98 30.75
N SER A 744 62.45 -30.47 29.94
CA SER A 744 62.08 -29.79 28.72
C SER A 744 61.25 -28.55 29.00
N THR A 745 61.69 -27.47 28.42
CA THR A 745 61.01 -26.19 28.48
C THR A 745 59.66 -26.26 27.72
N GLU A 746 58.71 -25.45 28.12
CA GLU A 746 57.39 -25.32 27.46
C GLU A 746 57.48 -25.03 25.93
N GLU A 747 58.60 -24.46 25.51
CA GLU A 747 58.93 -24.15 24.13
C GLU A 747 59.25 -25.45 23.35
N CYS A 748 59.94 -26.44 23.94
CA CYS A 748 60.17 -27.76 23.34
C CYS A 748 58.85 -28.48 23.08
N SER A 749 57.91 -28.44 24.02
CA SER A 749 56.56 -29.04 23.83
C SER A 749 55.79 -28.39 22.68
N ARG A 750 55.82 -27.07 22.53
CA ARG A 750 55.15 -26.34 21.44
C ARG A 750 55.81 -26.66 20.09
N ASN A 751 57.11 -26.76 20.02
CA ASN A 751 57.83 -27.11 18.80
C ASN A 751 57.52 -28.54 18.35
N THR A 752 57.42 -29.49 19.26
CA THR A 752 57.03 -30.87 18.97
C THR A 752 55.62 -30.94 18.41
N VAL A 753 54.64 -30.24 18.97
CA VAL A 753 53.28 -30.16 18.45
C VAL A 753 53.26 -29.54 17.05
N ARG A 754 54.03 -28.47 16.82
CA ARG A 754 54.13 -27.80 15.52
C ARG A 754 54.71 -28.75 14.48
N CYS A 755 55.76 -29.47 14.75
CA CYS A 755 56.35 -30.45 13.87
C CYS A 755 55.38 -31.59 13.57
N HIS A 756 54.68 -32.12 14.58
CA HIS A 756 53.70 -33.19 14.41
C HIS A 756 52.52 -32.72 13.49
N LEU A 757 51.99 -31.54 13.69
CA LEU A 757 50.94 -30.97 12.81
C LEU A 757 51.46 -30.75 11.38
N GLN A 758 52.70 -30.38 11.19
CA GLN A 758 53.32 -30.21 9.89
C GLN A 758 53.51 -31.56 9.19
N ASP A 759 53.97 -32.58 9.90
CA ASP A 759 54.11 -33.95 9.39
C ASP A 759 52.74 -34.53 8.99
N LEU A 760 51.70 -34.31 9.80
CA LEU A 760 50.33 -34.72 9.51
C LEU A 760 49.80 -34.01 8.22
N ARG A 761 50.05 -32.72 8.06
CA ARG A 761 49.68 -31.97 6.85
C ARG A 761 50.36 -32.57 5.60
N GLN A 762 51.62 -32.90 5.69
CA GLN A 762 52.37 -33.49 4.57
C GLN A 762 51.82 -34.87 4.19
N VAL A 763 51.54 -35.71 5.17
CA VAL A 763 51.03 -37.06 4.91
C VAL A 763 49.60 -37.06 4.41
N LEU A 764 48.74 -36.17 4.94
CA LEU A 764 47.32 -36.05 4.56
C LEU A 764 47.12 -35.25 3.26
N HIS A 765 48.13 -34.51 2.81
CA HIS A 765 48.03 -33.59 1.68
C HIS A 765 46.91 -32.56 1.82
N THR A 766 46.63 -32.12 3.06
CA THR A 766 45.59 -31.10 3.34
C THR A 766 45.97 -30.30 4.58
N ASN A 767 45.39 -29.08 4.68
CA ASN A 767 45.51 -28.27 5.87
C ASN A 767 44.52 -28.66 6.98
N PHE A 768 43.50 -29.48 6.66
CA PHE A 768 42.48 -29.93 7.58
C PHE A 768 42.94 -31.19 8.28
N ILE A 769 43.26 -31.09 9.57
CA ILE A 769 43.78 -32.20 10.36
C ILE A 769 42.68 -32.73 11.28
N PRO A 770 42.28 -34.01 11.17
CA PRO A 770 41.36 -34.65 12.11
C PRO A 770 41.93 -34.61 13.52
N LEU A 771 41.15 -34.15 14.49
CA LEU A 771 41.63 -33.94 15.85
C LEU A 771 42.07 -35.25 16.53
N GLY A 772 41.40 -36.38 16.24
CA GLY A 772 41.76 -37.68 16.76
C GLY A 772 43.13 -38.20 16.29
N MET A 773 43.69 -37.67 15.19
CA MET A 773 45.03 -38.01 14.72
C MET A 773 46.14 -37.23 15.45
N VAL A 774 45.79 -36.22 16.23
CA VAL A 774 46.76 -35.40 16.99
C VAL A 774 47.13 -36.09 18.29
N ARG A 775 48.32 -36.69 18.32
CA ARG A 775 48.82 -37.46 19.46
C ARG A 775 49.64 -36.63 20.47
N SER A 776 50.00 -35.44 20.08
CA SER A 776 50.70 -34.46 20.92
C SER A 776 50.02 -33.13 20.87
N GLY A 777 49.59 -32.61 22.01
CA GLY A 777 48.85 -31.37 22.11
C GLY A 777 49.28 -30.49 23.29
N CYS A 778 49.32 -29.17 23.06
CA CYS A 778 49.42 -28.18 24.11
C CYS A 778 48.02 -27.68 24.50
N GLN A 779 47.97 -26.62 25.30
CA GLN A 779 46.67 -26.05 25.73
C GLN A 779 45.65 -25.88 24.61
N PHE A 780 46.11 -25.52 23.41
CA PHE A 780 45.22 -25.28 22.25
C PHE A 780 44.50 -26.57 21.84
N GLU A 781 45.22 -27.61 21.48
CA GLU A 781 44.67 -28.87 20.98
C GLU A 781 43.87 -29.60 22.04
N ARG A 782 44.39 -29.59 23.29
CA ARG A 782 43.71 -30.22 24.44
C ARG A 782 42.39 -29.57 24.77
N ALA A 783 42.32 -28.22 24.72
CA ALA A 783 41.06 -27.51 24.96
C ALA A 783 39.99 -27.79 23.88
N VAL A 784 40.40 -27.94 22.62
CA VAL A 784 39.48 -28.31 21.54
C VAL A 784 38.96 -29.74 21.73
N LEU A 785 39.84 -30.69 22.06
CA LEU A 785 39.45 -32.08 22.34
C LEU A 785 38.54 -32.17 23.56
N PHE A 786 38.87 -31.45 24.63
CA PHE A 786 38.04 -31.38 25.83
C PHE A 786 36.62 -30.90 25.49
N LYS A 787 36.47 -29.80 24.73
CA LYS A 787 35.18 -29.28 24.31
C LYS A 787 34.41 -30.29 23.47
N GLY A 788 35.06 -30.92 22.48
CA GLY A 788 34.46 -31.94 21.65
C GLY A 788 33.89 -33.13 22.42
N LEU A 789 34.70 -33.70 23.34
CA LEU A 789 34.27 -34.81 24.18
C LEU A 789 33.21 -34.40 25.20
N ALA A 790 33.36 -33.22 25.83
CA ALA A 790 32.40 -32.68 26.78
C ALA A 790 31.00 -32.51 26.14
N ASP A 791 30.93 -31.99 24.90
CA ASP A 791 29.67 -31.81 24.18
C ASP A 791 28.98 -33.14 23.88
N GLN A 792 29.73 -34.19 23.56
CA GLN A 792 29.18 -35.52 23.26
C GLN A 792 28.56 -36.18 24.50
N ILE A 793 29.17 -36.03 25.64
CA ILE A 793 28.66 -36.63 26.89
C ILE A 793 27.71 -35.71 27.66
N GLY A 794 27.45 -34.49 27.13
CA GLY A 794 26.53 -33.52 27.74
C GLY A 794 27.10 -32.81 28.97
N LEU A 795 28.41 -32.55 29.03
CA LEU A 795 29.02 -31.69 30.06
C LEU A 795 28.97 -30.23 29.64
N PRO A 796 28.35 -29.29 30.41
CA PRO A 796 28.37 -27.87 30.08
C PRO A 796 29.80 -27.33 30.16
N CYS A 797 30.34 -26.92 29.04
CA CYS A 797 31.69 -26.47 28.89
C CYS A 797 31.81 -25.33 27.89
N THR A 798 32.61 -24.31 28.18
CA THR A 798 32.97 -23.27 27.22
C THR A 798 34.27 -23.64 26.48
N LEU A 799 34.52 -22.97 25.37
CA LEU A 799 35.82 -22.92 24.71
C LEU A 799 36.15 -21.45 24.49
N GLN A 800 37.18 -20.95 25.13
CA GLN A 800 37.56 -19.54 25.07
C GLN A 800 38.99 -19.38 24.55
N ARG A 801 39.21 -18.31 23.79
CA ARG A 801 40.56 -17.91 23.38
C ARG A 801 41.07 -16.83 24.31
N SER A 802 42.31 -17.00 24.78
CA SER A 802 42.98 -15.99 25.61
C SER A 802 43.10 -14.64 24.89
N VAL A 803 43.18 -13.55 25.63
CA VAL A 803 43.28 -12.18 25.10
C VAL A 803 44.44 -12.01 24.13
N ASP A 804 45.59 -12.67 24.41
CA ASP A 804 46.74 -12.67 23.52
C ASP A 804 46.60 -13.58 22.29
N GLY A 805 45.48 -14.30 22.18
CA GLY A 805 45.14 -15.18 21.06
C GLY A 805 45.93 -16.49 21.00
N ARG A 806 46.86 -16.74 21.93
CA ARG A 806 47.84 -17.85 21.88
C ARG A 806 47.35 -19.13 22.51
N MET A 807 46.38 -19.06 23.41
CA MET A 807 45.89 -20.21 24.18
C MET A 807 44.38 -20.37 24.00
N LEU A 808 43.91 -21.61 24.12
CA LEU A 808 42.54 -21.96 24.36
C LEU A 808 42.39 -22.56 25.74
N TYR A 809 41.23 -22.32 26.35
CA TYR A 809 40.91 -22.88 27.65
C TYR A 809 39.42 -23.17 27.76
N ASN A 810 39.07 -24.00 28.71
CA ASN A 810 37.71 -24.44 28.96
C ASN A 810 37.26 -23.98 30.33
N GLU A 811 36.01 -23.57 30.42
CA GLU A 811 35.40 -23.21 31.69
C GLU A 811 34.17 -24.09 31.91
N VAL A 812 33.90 -24.40 33.18
CA VAL A 812 32.76 -25.19 33.62
C VAL A 812 31.98 -24.43 34.69
N PRO A 813 30.66 -24.66 34.82
CA PRO A 813 29.85 -24.04 35.86
C PRO A 813 29.87 -24.92 37.10
N LEU A 814 30.39 -24.39 38.19
CA LEU A 814 30.31 -25.00 39.52
C LEU A 814 29.71 -23.97 40.50
N PRO A 815 29.00 -24.40 41.53
CA PRO A 815 28.55 -23.49 42.56
C PRO A 815 29.77 -22.87 43.24
N VAL A 816 29.89 -21.55 43.22
CA VAL A 816 30.84 -20.80 44.06
C VAL A 816 30.20 -20.75 45.43
N GLU A 817 30.97 -21.11 46.48
CA GLU A 817 30.49 -20.98 47.86
C GLU A 817 30.08 -19.50 48.07
N PRO A 818 28.80 -19.20 48.42
CA PRO A 818 28.41 -17.83 48.64
C PRO A 818 29.19 -17.24 49.81
N GLU A 819 29.74 -16.04 49.64
CA GLU A 819 30.06 -15.19 50.75
C GLU A 819 28.83 -15.15 51.69
N LYS A 820 29.09 -15.29 53.00
CA LYS A 820 28.20 -15.74 54.09
C LYS A 820 26.79 -15.17 54.20
N ASP A 821 26.29 -14.36 53.25
CA ASP A 821 25.05 -13.59 53.38
C ASP A 821 23.95 -13.87 52.33
N VAL A 822 24.08 -14.81 51.42
CA VAL A 822 22.98 -15.11 50.46
C VAL A 822 22.51 -16.55 50.68
N HIS A 823 21.35 -16.72 51.27
CA HIS A 823 20.62 -17.98 51.35
C HIS A 823 20.18 -18.45 49.96
N CYS A 824 21.11 -18.87 49.12
CA CYS A 824 20.77 -19.53 47.85
C CYS A 824 20.67 -21.03 48.12
N ASP A 825 19.47 -21.56 48.12
CA ASP A 825 19.17 -22.95 48.40
C ASP A 825 19.88 -23.84 47.36
N LYS A 826 20.82 -24.68 47.77
CA LYS A 826 21.59 -25.62 46.93
C LYS A 826 20.65 -26.50 46.06
N LYS A 827 19.39 -26.68 46.43
CA LYS A 827 18.39 -27.44 45.70
C LYS A 827 17.90 -26.72 44.43
N THR A 828 17.83 -25.41 44.45
CA THR A 828 17.33 -24.60 43.30
C THR A 828 18.35 -24.54 42.16
N LEU A 829 19.65 -24.58 42.45
CA LEU A 829 20.72 -24.59 41.45
C LEU A 829 20.80 -25.90 40.65
N LYS A 830 20.34 -27.04 41.20
CA LYS A 830 20.38 -28.36 40.54
C LYS A 830 19.52 -28.44 39.26
N PHE A 831 18.56 -27.54 39.09
CA PHE A 831 17.61 -27.57 37.96
C PHE A 831 17.76 -26.36 36.98
N MET A 832 18.91 -25.69 37.04
CA MET A 832 19.14 -24.53 36.18
C MET A 832 19.44 -24.96 34.74
N PRO A 833 18.67 -24.46 33.72
CA PRO A 833 18.98 -24.74 32.33
C PRO A 833 20.34 -24.18 31.90
N TRP A 834 21.02 -24.82 30.97
CA TRP A 834 22.36 -24.41 30.51
C TRP A 834 22.44 -22.94 30.09
N ARG A 835 21.40 -22.40 29.49
CA ARG A 835 21.33 -20.98 29.06
C ARG A 835 21.43 -19.97 30.20
N MET A 836 21.16 -20.40 31.44
CA MET A 836 21.26 -19.58 32.66
C MET A 836 22.55 -19.78 33.44
N LEU A 837 23.33 -20.79 33.08
CA LEU A 837 24.62 -21.09 33.75
C LEU A 837 25.64 -20.02 33.36
N ARG A 838 26.51 -19.72 34.32
CA ARG A 838 27.69 -18.88 34.10
C ARG A 838 28.96 -19.69 34.31
N PRO A 839 30.03 -19.44 33.53
CA PRO A 839 31.31 -20.05 33.76
C PRO A 839 31.87 -19.55 35.10
N THR A 840 32.42 -20.46 35.89
CA THR A 840 32.94 -20.15 37.23
C THR A 840 34.33 -20.70 37.49
N HIS A 841 34.67 -21.79 36.82
CA HIS A 841 35.97 -22.47 37.04
C HIS A 841 36.66 -22.79 35.72
N VAL A 842 37.95 -22.59 35.66
CA VAL A 842 38.82 -23.00 34.55
C VAL A 842 39.32 -24.42 34.79
N VAL A 843 39.37 -25.25 33.76
CA VAL A 843 39.86 -26.63 33.82
C VAL A 843 41.34 -26.65 33.48
N ASP A 844 42.16 -27.23 34.37
CA ASP A 844 43.56 -27.47 34.05
C ASP A 844 43.74 -28.73 33.20
N LEU A 845 44.26 -28.54 31.98
CA LEU A 845 44.52 -29.60 31.02
C LEU A 845 46.02 -29.88 30.83
N MET A 846 46.89 -29.19 31.59
CA MET A 846 48.33 -29.20 31.35
C MET A 846 49.17 -29.67 32.59
N TYR A 847 48.99 -29.06 33.75
CA TYR A 847 49.82 -29.20 34.88
C TYR A 847 49.25 -30.15 35.96
N ASN A 848 48.13 -29.73 36.56
CA ASN A 848 47.38 -30.56 37.51
C ASN A 848 46.08 -31.03 36.83
N VAL A 849 46.22 -31.99 35.95
CA VAL A 849 45.16 -32.38 34.99
C VAL A 849 43.87 -32.74 35.71
N GLY A 850 42.85 -31.96 35.38
CA GLY A 850 41.52 -32.10 35.92
C GLY A 850 41.24 -31.28 37.18
N ASP A 851 42.19 -30.50 37.67
CA ASP A 851 41.90 -29.52 38.70
C ASP A 851 41.09 -28.37 38.18
N LEU A 852 40.20 -27.83 39.02
CA LEU A 852 39.23 -26.78 38.68
C LEU A 852 39.56 -25.52 39.49
N TYR A 853 40.02 -24.48 38.80
CA TYR A 853 40.40 -23.24 39.45
C TYR A 853 39.30 -22.20 39.33
N PRO A 854 38.82 -21.59 40.45
CA PRO A 854 37.88 -20.47 40.36
C PRO A 854 38.44 -19.35 39.45
N MET A 855 37.66 -18.78 38.57
CA MET A 855 38.14 -17.84 37.51
C MET A 855 38.94 -16.66 38.04
N GLN A 856 38.64 -16.15 39.22
CA GLN A 856 39.35 -15.02 39.84
C GLN A 856 40.49 -15.45 40.76
N SER A 857 40.75 -16.75 40.90
CA SER A 857 41.81 -17.23 41.73
C SER A 857 43.19 -16.96 41.14
N ARG A 858 44.20 -16.80 42.00
CA ARG A 858 45.61 -16.69 41.58
C ARG A 858 46.04 -17.85 40.68
N GLN A 859 45.58 -19.04 40.96
CA GLN A 859 45.88 -20.26 40.20
C GLN A 859 45.30 -20.18 38.78
N ALA A 860 44.03 -19.73 38.63
CA ALA A 860 43.43 -19.53 37.33
C ALA A 860 44.16 -18.45 36.51
N LEU A 861 44.52 -17.32 37.15
CA LEU A 861 45.24 -16.23 36.49
C LEU A 861 46.65 -16.67 36.04
N GLN A 862 47.34 -17.47 36.86
CA GLN A 862 48.65 -18.06 36.50
C GLN A 862 48.51 -19.05 35.35
N TYR A 863 47.49 -19.92 35.38
CA TYR A 863 47.22 -20.87 34.30
C TYR A 863 46.92 -20.15 32.98
N LEU A 864 46.12 -19.06 33.03
CA LEU A 864 45.78 -18.23 31.88
C LEU A 864 46.89 -17.22 31.52
N ARG A 865 47.98 -17.14 32.25
CA ARG A 865 49.09 -16.18 32.04
C ARG A 865 48.63 -14.71 32.07
N LEU A 866 47.65 -14.43 32.87
CA LEU A 866 47.14 -13.08 33.11
C LEU A 866 47.77 -12.42 34.34
N TYR A 867 48.74 -13.09 34.93
CA TYR A 867 49.44 -12.62 36.15
C TYR A 867 50.95 -12.50 35.88
#